data_024cea6efe522568efb0416264cdfee9
#
_entry.id   024cea6efe522568efb0416264cdfee9
#
_cell.length_a   1.000
_cell.length_b   1.000
_cell.length_c   1.000
_cell.angle_alpha   90.00
_cell.angle_beta   90.00
_cell.angle_gamma   90.00
#
_symmetry.space_group_name_H-M   'P 1'
#
loop_
_entity.id
_entity.type
_entity.pdbx_description
1 polymer ?
#
loop_
_entity_poly.entity_id
_entity_poly.type
_entity_poly.pdbx_seq_one_letter_code
_entity_poly.pdbx_strand_id
1 'polypeptide(L)'
;MIQTDQRLLAAIQQHGLASLLLKGKFGLEKENVRVDKNGRLALSEHPSSFGRRETHPYIKTDFSESQIEMVTPACSSIEEAYDFLSNLQDIISIELEKRGEYLWTSSNPPIVPKEDKLIPIAHMQDPEEEEYRVRLGEKYGRKKQLMRGIHYNFTFSEDLIHSLHKEIGKGWDYREFKDQLYLKVVRHLHRYLGLIIQIMGASPVFHDSYGDFCRERAIRLGEDCYVKQDVPSVRNSKCGYRNLRDFTISYQSIDSYIRGLQQLIEEKELMNEKEFYSPVRLKAGKKGDTLHQLVETGIEYIEIRLFDLNPFYKNGISKEMLYFIHAFVLYMFFLEEKEQEVKEEQILFGMQELYQEMELEWAKKAADWGAERYQNPSESYAEQIIRAVKEDSYIMFHMKQSFAFLQESKATSYRLAGFEDMELSTQILMKDAIAKGLEIEVLDRSENFIRLSDSRHTEFVKQATKTSLDSYSTVLIMENKLVTKEVLKRAGIRVPKGDSYDAIEEAVKEYPKYGGSPIVIKPKNTNFGIGITIFTEGYHLEDYRRACEIAFEHDRTILIEEFIQGEEYRFLILGDEVAGVLRRVPANVMGDGRSTIAELIQRKNEDPLRGKGYRTPLEKIQMGEAEEMLLHQQGRSFSTVPANGEVVYLRENSNIST
;
A
#
# COMPACT_ATOMS: atom_id res chain seq x y z
N MET A 1 24.76 33.36 -7.37
CA MET A 1 24.72 31.88 -7.49
C MET A 1 24.75 31.29 -6.09
N ILE A 2 23.86 30.37 -5.81
CA ILE A 2 23.86 29.59 -4.56
C ILE A 2 25.09 28.69 -4.63
N GLN A 3 25.87 28.66 -3.55
CA GLN A 3 27.04 27.80 -3.51
C GLN A 3 26.65 26.44 -2.90
N THR A 4 26.92 25.40 -3.66
CA THR A 4 26.89 24.02 -3.20
C THR A 4 28.21 23.66 -2.52
N ASP A 5 28.17 22.72 -1.61
CA ASP A 5 29.34 22.14 -0.95
C ASP A 5 30.17 21.37 -1.99
N GLN A 6 31.21 22.05 -2.53
CA GLN A 6 32.01 21.53 -3.60
C GLN A 6 32.77 20.25 -3.20
N ARG A 7 33.13 20.09 -1.93
CA ARG A 7 33.77 18.87 -1.44
C ARG A 7 32.84 17.66 -1.50
N LEU A 8 31.59 17.88 -1.08
CA LEU A 8 30.57 16.85 -1.10
C LEU A 8 30.19 16.47 -2.54
N LEU A 9 29.98 17.48 -3.39
CA LEU A 9 29.65 17.27 -4.81
C LEU A 9 30.78 16.53 -5.54
N ALA A 10 32.02 16.95 -5.36
CA ALA A 10 33.20 16.29 -5.97
C ALA A 10 33.32 14.82 -5.50
N ALA A 11 33.13 14.54 -4.21
CA ALA A 11 33.17 13.17 -3.70
C ALA A 11 32.12 12.28 -4.37
N ILE A 12 30.88 12.79 -4.54
CA ILE A 12 29.80 12.02 -5.18
C ILE A 12 30.10 11.77 -6.67
N GLN A 13 30.56 12.78 -7.41
CA GLN A 13 30.85 12.65 -8.84
C GLN A 13 32.06 11.74 -9.09
N GLN A 14 33.17 11.95 -8.37
CA GLN A 14 34.43 11.21 -8.58
C GLN A 14 34.31 9.73 -8.23
N HIS A 15 33.46 9.37 -7.25
CA HIS A 15 33.31 7.99 -6.80
C HIS A 15 32.02 7.32 -7.33
N GLY A 16 31.26 7.98 -8.22
CA GLY A 16 30.09 7.41 -8.86
C GLY A 16 28.93 7.13 -7.88
N LEU A 17 28.80 7.93 -6.80
CA LEU A 17 27.83 7.70 -5.74
C LEU A 17 26.41 8.24 -6.05
N ALA A 18 26.22 8.84 -7.23
CA ALA A 18 24.96 9.47 -7.62
C ALA A 18 23.75 8.50 -7.55
N SER A 19 23.96 7.22 -7.88
CA SER A 19 22.91 6.18 -7.79
C SER A 19 22.47 5.86 -6.37
N LEU A 20 23.26 6.22 -5.35
CA LEU A 20 22.93 6.03 -3.94
C LEU A 20 22.06 7.14 -3.36
N LEU A 21 21.91 8.28 -4.05
CA LEU A 21 21.12 9.41 -3.59
C LEU A 21 19.61 9.12 -3.51
N LEU A 22 19.10 8.21 -4.33
CA LEU A 22 17.72 7.73 -4.28
C LEU A 22 17.57 6.47 -3.42
N LYS A 23 18.65 5.98 -2.82
CA LYS A 23 18.61 4.83 -1.92
C LYS A 23 18.59 5.27 -0.48
N GLY A 24 17.90 4.48 0.35
CA GLY A 24 17.76 4.74 1.78
C GLY A 24 16.58 3.99 2.36
N LYS A 25 16.06 4.49 3.47
CA LYS A 25 14.79 4.02 4.03
C LYS A 25 13.80 5.17 4.02
N PHE A 26 12.58 4.82 3.61
CA PHE A 26 11.47 5.75 3.43
C PHE A 26 10.27 5.27 4.24
N GLY A 27 9.65 6.16 4.98
CA GLY A 27 8.44 5.86 5.74
C GLY A 27 7.45 6.99 5.62
N LEU A 28 6.16 6.64 5.63
CA LEU A 28 5.06 7.60 5.62
C LEU A 28 4.17 7.34 6.84
N GLU A 29 3.78 8.41 7.50
CA GLU A 29 2.74 8.40 8.53
C GLU A 29 1.63 9.32 8.05
N LYS A 30 0.41 8.80 7.95
CA LYS A 30 -0.75 9.58 7.54
C LYS A 30 -1.77 9.56 8.65
N GLU A 31 -2.10 10.73 9.13
CA GLU A 31 -3.09 10.92 10.17
C GLU A 31 -4.41 11.42 9.55
N ASN A 32 -5.53 10.79 9.88
CA ASN A 32 -6.87 11.23 9.47
C ASN A 32 -7.81 11.31 10.66
N VAL A 33 -8.90 12.07 10.53
CA VAL A 33 -10.07 11.94 11.37
C VAL A 33 -11.16 11.14 10.65
N ARG A 34 -11.99 10.45 11.42
CA ARG A 34 -13.17 9.73 10.94
C ARG A 34 -14.40 10.62 11.02
N VAL A 35 -15.27 10.52 10.04
CA VAL A 35 -16.52 11.29 9.94
C VAL A 35 -17.71 10.40 9.63
N ASP A 36 -18.90 10.86 9.98
CA ASP A 36 -20.16 10.28 9.49
C ASP A 36 -20.45 10.73 8.04
N LYS A 37 -21.51 10.20 7.45
CA LYS A 37 -21.94 10.56 6.08
C LYS A 37 -22.30 12.04 5.86
N ASN A 38 -22.44 12.81 6.92
CA ASN A 38 -22.77 14.23 6.88
C ASN A 38 -21.53 15.12 7.16
N GLY A 39 -20.34 14.54 7.21
CA GLY A 39 -19.09 15.26 7.51
C GLY A 39 -18.96 15.71 8.97
N ARG A 40 -19.65 15.06 9.90
CA ARG A 40 -19.49 15.30 11.34
C ARG A 40 -18.46 14.36 11.90
N LEU A 41 -17.63 14.86 12.81
CA LEU A 41 -16.61 14.06 13.50
C LEU A 41 -17.26 12.81 14.11
N ALA A 42 -16.74 11.61 13.77
CA ALA A 42 -17.16 10.36 14.38
C ALA A 42 -16.66 10.31 15.82
N LEU A 43 -17.58 10.13 16.78
CA LEU A 43 -17.25 10.09 18.21
C LEU A 43 -17.16 8.65 18.74
N SER A 44 -17.25 7.67 17.87
CA SER A 44 -17.15 6.25 18.17
C SER A 44 -15.72 5.86 18.57
N GLU A 45 -15.59 4.75 19.26
CA GLU A 45 -14.30 4.14 19.60
C GLU A 45 -13.55 3.66 18.34
N HIS A 46 -12.24 3.50 18.48
CA HIS A 46 -11.37 2.90 17.45
C HIS A 46 -11.92 1.54 17.01
N PRO A 47 -11.97 1.22 15.70
CA PRO A 47 -12.52 -0.04 15.21
C PRO A 47 -11.79 -1.26 15.79
N SER A 48 -12.51 -2.10 16.54
CA SER A 48 -11.96 -3.31 17.16
C SER A 48 -11.46 -4.35 16.14
N SER A 49 -11.92 -4.26 14.89
CA SER A 49 -11.49 -5.12 13.78
C SER A 49 -10.00 -4.97 13.45
N PHE A 50 -9.39 -3.83 13.78
CA PHE A 50 -7.95 -3.62 13.66
C PHE A 50 -7.14 -4.12 14.87
N GLY A 51 -7.80 -4.70 15.87
CA GLY A 51 -7.12 -5.16 17.07
C GLY A 51 -6.67 -4.02 17.99
N ARG A 52 -5.53 -4.21 18.66
CA ARG A 52 -5.02 -3.26 19.65
C ARG A 52 -4.18 -2.18 19.00
N ARG A 53 -4.60 -0.93 19.11
CA ARG A 53 -3.91 0.26 18.57
C ARG A 53 -2.46 0.42 19.05
N GLU A 54 -2.15 -0.01 20.30
CA GLU A 54 -0.81 0.14 20.87
C GLU A 54 0.19 -0.83 20.25
N THR A 55 -0.26 -2.01 19.86
CA THR A 55 0.59 -3.08 19.35
C THR A 55 0.50 -3.25 17.84
N HIS A 56 -0.53 -2.67 17.19
CA HIS A 56 -0.66 -2.73 15.73
C HIS A 56 0.48 -1.94 15.08
N PRO A 57 1.29 -2.55 14.21
CA PRO A 57 2.46 -1.87 13.63
C PRO A 57 2.07 -0.75 12.67
N TYR A 58 0.92 -0.85 12.00
CA TYR A 58 0.54 0.01 10.85
C TYR A 58 -0.68 0.89 11.09
N ILE A 59 -1.62 0.49 11.95
CA ILE A 59 -2.89 1.20 12.18
C ILE A 59 -3.00 1.56 13.66
N LYS A 60 -2.94 2.84 13.95
CA LYS A 60 -2.86 3.38 15.30
C LYS A 60 -3.92 4.46 15.55
N THR A 61 -3.91 5.01 16.74
CA THR A 61 -4.69 6.19 17.14
C THR A 61 -3.73 7.16 17.81
N ASP A 62 -3.85 8.45 17.50
CA ASP A 62 -3.01 9.47 18.11
C ASP A 62 -3.69 10.07 19.36
N PHE A 63 -4.28 11.27 19.27
CA PHE A 63 -4.85 11.99 20.40
C PHE A 63 -6.29 11.57 20.75
N SER A 64 -7.13 11.36 19.74
CA SER A 64 -8.58 11.16 19.90
C SER A 64 -9.03 9.81 19.34
N GLU A 65 -10.07 9.21 19.96
CA GLU A 65 -10.77 8.05 19.39
C GLU A 65 -11.22 8.29 17.93
N SER A 66 -11.57 9.53 17.62
CA SER A 66 -11.99 9.93 16.27
C SER A 66 -10.89 9.86 15.22
N GLN A 67 -9.66 9.57 15.60
CA GLN A 67 -8.49 9.61 14.74
C GLN A 67 -7.99 8.22 14.37
N ILE A 68 -7.42 8.13 13.18
CA ILE A 68 -6.73 6.96 12.69
C ILE A 68 -5.40 7.40 12.09
N GLU A 69 -4.32 6.74 12.49
CA GLU A 69 -2.97 6.95 12.01
C GLU A 69 -2.52 5.71 11.24
N MET A 70 -2.06 5.92 10.01
CA MET A 70 -1.49 4.92 9.11
C MET A 70 0.01 5.06 9.10
N VAL A 71 0.74 4.01 9.46
CA VAL A 71 2.21 4.01 9.54
C VAL A 71 2.74 2.92 8.61
N THR A 72 3.53 3.30 7.61
CA THR A 72 4.20 2.31 6.76
C THR A 72 5.42 1.72 7.44
N PRO A 73 5.88 0.52 7.07
CA PRO A 73 7.20 0.06 7.45
C PRO A 73 8.29 0.97 6.85
N ALA A 74 9.54 0.77 7.27
CA ALA A 74 10.70 1.42 6.66
C ALA A 74 11.00 0.76 5.31
N CYS A 75 10.46 1.32 4.24
CA CYS A 75 10.53 0.83 2.87
C CYS A 75 11.87 1.16 2.20
N SER A 76 12.21 0.42 1.16
CA SER A 76 13.46 0.59 0.41
C SER A 76 13.37 1.64 -0.72
N SER A 77 12.15 2.06 -1.06
CA SER A 77 11.88 3.10 -2.06
C SER A 77 10.66 3.94 -1.70
N ILE A 78 10.53 5.09 -2.36
CA ILE A 78 9.37 5.98 -2.26
C ILE A 78 8.11 5.27 -2.77
N GLU A 79 8.23 4.51 -3.87
CA GLU A 79 7.13 3.75 -4.46
C GLU A 79 6.59 2.72 -3.47
N GLU A 80 7.47 1.94 -2.85
CA GLU A 80 7.09 0.93 -1.88
C GLU A 80 6.35 1.54 -0.69
N ALA A 81 6.85 2.66 -0.14
CA ALA A 81 6.19 3.38 0.95
C ALA A 81 4.82 3.93 0.53
N TYR A 82 4.71 4.49 -0.68
CA TYR A 82 3.46 5.01 -1.22
C TYR A 82 2.43 3.91 -1.46
N ASP A 83 2.86 2.79 -2.05
CA ASP A 83 1.99 1.66 -2.36
C ASP A 83 1.51 0.99 -1.06
N PHE A 84 2.38 0.87 -0.04
CA PHE A 84 1.98 0.38 1.27
C PHE A 84 0.96 1.31 1.95
N LEU A 85 1.16 2.63 1.89
CA LEU A 85 0.19 3.60 2.39
C LEU A 85 -1.16 3.49 1.66
N SER A 86 -1.14 3.26 0.34
CA SER A 86 -2.35 3.03 -0.46
C SER A 86 -3.12 1.79 0.02
N ASN A 87 -2.40 0.71 0.34
CA ASN A 87 -3.01 -0.50 0.91
C ASN A 87 -3.66 -0.24 2.27
N LEU A 88 -3.01 0.51 3.15
CA LEU A 88 -3.59 0.91 4.44
C LEU A 88 -4.84 1.76 4.26
N GLN A 89 -4.80 2.73 3.34
CA GLN A 89 -5.95 3.57 3.00
C GLN A 89 -7.14 2.73 2.52
N ASP A 90 -6.90 1.73 1.66
CA ASP A 90 -7.93 0.84 1.14
C ASP A 90 -8.54 -0.04 2.23
N ILE A 91 -7.69 -0.68 3.04
CA ILE A 91 -8.11 -1.52 4.17
C ILE A 91 -9.00 -0.73 5.14
N ILE A 92 -8.55 0.47 5.53
CA ILE A 92 -9.26 1.30 6.50
C ILE A 92 -10.55 1.84 5.92
N SER A 93 -10.55 2.35 4.69
CA SER A 93 -11.75 2.92 4.05
C SER A 93 -12.87 1.90 3.93
N ILE A 94 -12.55 0.66 3.51
CA ILE A 94 -13.52 -0.43 3.38
C ILE A 94 -14.06 -0.87 4.74
N GLU A 95 -13.21 -0.92 5.75
CA GLU A 95 -13.64 -1.31 7.10
C GLU A 95 -14.53 -0.26 7.75
N LEU A 96 -14.19 1.03 7.61
CA LEU A 96 -14.99 2.13 8.15
C LEU A 96 -16.38 2.23 7.52
N GLU A 97 -16.52 1.94 6.21
CA GLU A 97 -17.82 1.94 5.54
C GLU A 97 -18.82 1.00 6.23
N LYS A 98 -18.37 -0.16 6.73
CA LYS A 98 -19.24 -1.12 7.46
C LYS A 98 -19.88 -0.51 8.70
N ARG A 99 -19.27 0.55 9.24
CA ARG A 99 -19.76 1.31 10.40
C ARG A 99 -20.49 2.59 10.00
N GLY A 100 -20.59 2.88 8.70
CA GLY A 100 -21.11 4.16 8.19
C GLY A 100 -20.20 5.35 8.45
N GLU A 101 -18.90 5.09 8.58
CA GLU A 101 -17.87 6.08 8.80
C GLU A 101 -16.93 6.19 7.60
N TYR A 102 -16.27 7.35 7.46
CA TYR A 102 -15.43 7.69 6.31
C TYR A 102 -14.18 8.44 6.76
N LEU A 103 -13.12 8.37 5.97
CA LEU A 103 -11.91 9.15 6.19
C LEU A 103 -12.10 10.58 5.67
N TRP A 104 -11.85 11.57 6.53
CA TRP A 104 -11.89 12.97 6.17
C TRP A 104 -10.65 13.36 5.35
N THR A 105 -10.83 14.14 4.28
CA THR A 105 -9.78 14.38 3.28
C THR A 105 -9.01 15.70 3.48
N SER A 106 -9.25 16.42 4.56
CA SER A 106 -8.55 17.68 4.87
C SER A 106 -7.70 17.58 6.13
N SER A 107 -6.61 18.34 6.17
CA SER A 107 -5.83 18.55 7.40
C SER A 107 -6.59 19.32 8.46
N ASN A 108 -7.47 20.22 8.05
CA ASN A 108 -8.34 20.96 8.96
C ASN A 108 -9.54 20.11 9.36
N PRO A 109 -10.01 20.20 10.62
CA PRO A 109 -11.09 19.37 11.11
C PRO A 109 -12.41 19.52 10.32
N PRO A 110 -13.24 18.46 10.31
CA PRO A 110 -14.63 18.48 9.79
C PRO A 110 -15.55 19.28 10.71
N ILE A 111 -16.88 19.05 10.64
CA ILE A 111 -17.81 19.55 11.64
C ILE A 111 -17.49 18.92 13.00
N VAL A 112 -17.01 19.72 13.94
CA VAL A 112 -16.68 19.27 15.29
C VAL A 112 -17.73 19.73 16.33
N PRO A 113 -17.87 19.02 17.46
CA PRO A 113 -18.76 19.42 18.54
C PRO A 113 -18.50 20.84 19.00
N LYS A 114 -19.56 21.55 19.42
CA LYS A 114 -19.44 22.90 19.96
C LYS A 114 -18.57 22.91 21.22
N GLU A 115 -18.84 22.02 22.14
CA GLU A 115 -18.08 21.87 23.37
C GLU A 115 -16.86 20.96 23.13
N ASP A 116 -15.69 21.49 23.43
CA ASP A 116 -14.40 20.84 23.23
C ASP A 116 -14.29 19.47 23.95
N LYS A 117 -14.87 19.40 25.18
CA LYS A 117 -14.87 18.19 26.01
C LYS A 117 -15.64 16.99 25.41
N LEU A 118 -16.53 17.22 24.42
CA LEU A 118 -17.24 16.15 23.73
C LEU A 118 -16.39 15.41 22.70
N ILE A 119 -15.21 15.92 22.38
CA ILE A 119 -14.24 15.21 21.53
C ILE A 119 -13.59 14.13 22.40
N PRO A 120 -13.77 12.83 22.08
CA PRO A 120 -13.25 11.75 22.89
C PRO A 120 -11.71 11.69 22.81
N ILE A 121 -11.06 11.54 23.95
CA ILE A 121 -9.63 11.25 24.05
C ILE A 121 -9.44 9.73 23.80
N ALA A 122 -8.35 9.36 23.15
CA ALA A 122 -8.02 7.96 22.90
C ALA A 122 -7.76 7.23 24.22
N HIS A 123 -8.50 6.14 24.43
CA HIS A 123 -8.27 5.23 25.57
C HIS A 123 -7.00 4.42 25.33
N MET A 124 -6.09 4.48 26.27
CA MET A 124 -4.80 3.79 26.19
C MET A 124 -4.68 2.75 27.33
N GLN A 125 -3.96 1.66 27.07
CA GLN A 125 -3.68 0.65 28.12
C GLN A 125 -2.74 1.20 29.19
N ASP A 126 -1.81 2.08 28.80
CA ASP A 126 -0.95 2.79 29.72
C ASP A 126 -1.67 4.06 30.22
N PRO A 127 -1.96 4.15 31.53
CA PRO A 127 -2.61 5.31 32.12
C PRO A 127 -1.80 6.60 31.95
N GLU A 128 -0.48 6.53 31.93
CA GLU A 128 0.37 7.72 31.76
C GLU A 128 0.22 8.30 30.35
N GLU A 129 0.10 7.45 29.33
CA GLU A 129 -0.14 7.84 27.95
C GLU A 129 -1.55 8.46 27.77
N GLU A 130 -2.56 7.97 28.47
CA GLU A 130 -3.91 8.56 28.46
C GLU A 130 -3.91 9.92 29.20
N GLU A 131 -3.31 10.01 30.39
CA GLU A 131 -3.19 11.26 31.15
C GLU A 131 -2.43 12.33 30.37
N TYR A 132 -1.38 11.96 29.65
CA TYR A 132 -0.65 12.88 28.77
C TYR A 132 -1.58 13.53 27.73
N ARG A 133 -2.48 12.73 27.09
CA ARG A 133 -3.45 13.24 26.12
C ARG A 133 -4.50 14.15 26.77
N VAL A 134 -4.94 13.83 27.99
CA VAL A 134 -5.83 14.71 28.77
C VAL A 134 -5.19 16.09 28.96
N ARG A 135 -3.94 16.11 29.44
CA ARG A 135 -3.18 17.36 29.64
C ARG A 135 -2.93 18.13 28.37
N LEU A 136 -2.67 17.44 27.23
CA LEU A 136 -2.57 18.09 25.93
C LEU A 136 -3.89 18.77 25.54
N GLY A 137 -5.01 18.08 25.74
CA GLY A 137 -6.35 18.64 25.49
C GLY A 137 -6.67 19.86 26.35
N GLU A 138 -6.22 19.88 27.60
CA GLU A 138 -6.36 21.04 28.51
C GLU A 138 -5.47 22.20 28.09
N LYS A 139 -4.23 21.94 27.72
CA LYS A 139 -3.24 22.97 27.35
C LYS A 139 -3.50 23.63 26.00
N TYR A 140 -3.84 22.84 24.98
CA TYR A 140 -3.97 23.32 23.59
C TYR A 140 -5.41 23.40 23.07
N GLY A 141 -6.34 22.74 23.75
CA GLY A 141 -7.71 22.51 23.27
C GLY A 141 -7.81 21.25 22.38
N ARG A 142 -8.86 20.45 22.56
CA ARG A 142 -9.05 19.19 21.83
C ARG A 142 -9.26 19.39 20.34
N LYS A 143 -9.90 20.50 19.93
CA LYS A 143 -10.12 20.83 18.51
C LYS A 143 -8.81 21.03 17.75
N LYS A 144 -7.80 21.67 18.37
CA LYS A 144 -6.48 21.83 17.75
C LYS A 144 -5.77 20.50 17.55
N GLN A 145 -5.98 19.56 18.49
CA GLN A 145 -5.41 18.20 18.41
C GLN A 145 -6.06 17.34 17.32
N LEU A 146 -7.10 17.82 16.65
CA LEU A 146 -7.71 17.15 15.49
C LEU A 146 -7.08 17.58 14.14
N MET A 147 -6.16 18.54 14.13
CA MET A 147 -5.44 18.86 12.90
C MET A 147 -4.48 17.74 12.52
N ARG A 148 -4.51 17.35 11.27
CA ARG A 148 -3.84 16.16 10.77
C ARG A 148 -2.97 16.45 9.55
N GLY A 149 -2.09 15.50 9.21
CA GLY A 149 -1.20 15.65 8.09
C GLY A 149 -0.45 14.37 7.76
N ILE A 150 0.63 14.55 7.01
CA ILE A 150 1.51 13.47 6.61
C ILE A 150 2.91 13.78 7.13
N HIS A 151 3.55 12.76 7.68
CA HIS A 151 4.96 12.78 8.05
C HIS A 151 5.76 11.97 7.03
N TYR A 152 6.90 12.50 6.63
CA TYR A 152 7.85 11.83 5.76
C TYR A 152 9.10 11.52 6.56
N ASN A 153 9.38 10.22 6.71
CA ASN A 153 10.55 9.69 7.39
C ASN A 153 11.61 9.27 6.36
N PHE A 154 12.83 9.69 6.58
CA PHE A 154 13.90 9.46 5.63
C PHE A 154 15.23 9.14 6.31
N THR A 155 15.92 8.13 5.77
CA THR A 155 17.30 7.75 6.13
C THR A 155 18.16 7.72 4.86
N PHE A 156 19.34 8.32 4.88
CA PHE A 156 20.31 8.15 3.82
C PHE A 156 20.79 6.68 3.72
N SER A 157 21.21 6.27 2.52
CA SER A 157 21.86 4.97 2.35
C SER A 157 23.12 4.89 3.21
N GLU A 158 23.28 3.83 3.99
CA GLU A 158 24.50 3.59 4.77
C GLU A 158 25.75 3.51 3.85
N ASP A 159 25.61 2.92 2.66
CA ASP A 159 26.70 2.86 1.67
C ASP A 159 27.13 4.25 1.21
N LEU A 160 26.17 5.19 1.06
CA LEU A 160 26.46 6.58 0.74
C LEU A 160 27.27 7.23 1.87
N ILE A 161 26.77 7.13 3.11
CA ILE A 161 27.43 7.78 4.26
C ILE A 161 28.83 7.19 4.52
N HIS A 162 28.97 5.86 4.44
CA HIS A 162 30.30 5.21 4.59
C HIS A 162 31.28 5.66 3.51
N SER A 163 30.83 5.74 2.25
CA SER A 163 31.67 6.20 1.15
C SER A 163 32.10 7.65 1.36
N LEU A 164 31.18 8.52 1.73
CA LEU A 164 31.49 9.93 2.02
C LEU A 164 32.41 10.08 3.24
N HIS A 165 32.21 9.32 4.31
CA HIS A 165 33.08 9.34 5.46
C HIS A 165 34.52 8.98 5.09
N LYS A 166 34.69 7.94 4.27
CA LYS A 166 36.01 7.50 3.79
C LYS A 166 36.72 8.60 3.00
N GLU A 167 36.00 9.35 2.17
CA GLU A 167 36.60 10.32 1.24
C GLU A 167 36.77 11.72 1.86
N ILE A 168 35.78 12.20 2.58
CA ILE A 168 35.75 13.57 3.12
C ILE A 168 35.65 13.66 4.63
N GLY A 169 35.38 12.55 5.33
CA GLY A 169 35.22 12.49 6.78
C GLY A 169 36.53 12.21 7.56
N LYS A 170 37.70 12.35 6.94
CA LYS A 170 39.00 12.08 7.57
C LYS A 170 39.18 12.89 8.87
N GLY A 171 39.41 12.19 9.97
CA GLY A 171 39.60 12.80 11.29
C GLY A 171 38.31 12.90 12.14
N TRP A 172 37.18 12.52 11.60
CA TRP A 172 35.92 12.42 12.31
C TRP A 172 35.60 10.97 12.68
N ASP A 173 34.98 10.76 13.84
CA ASP A 173 34.29 9.51 14.10
C ASP A 173 33.13 9.33 13.10
N TYR A 174 32.84 8.08 12.70
CA TYR A 174 31.81 7.80 11.68
C TYR A 174 30.43 8.31 12.11
N ARG A 175 30.06 8.07 13.36
CA ARG A 175 28.78 8.50 13.90
C ARG A 175 28.69 10.03 13.94
N GLU A 176 29.73 10.69 14.44
CA GLU A 176 29.78 12.14 14.49
C GLU A 176 29.67 12.76 13.09
N PHE A 177 30.34 12.18 12.09
CA PHE A 177 30.23 12.58 10.68
C PHE A 177 28.80 12.41 10.16
N LYS A 178 28.17 11.25 10.40
CA LYS A 178 26.78 10.97 10.02
C LYS A 178 25.83 11.99 10.65
N ASP A 179 25.95 12.22 11.95
CA ASP A 179 25.11 13.15 12.71
C ASP A 179 25.22 14.59 12.15
N GLN A 180 26.43 15.05 11.83
CA GLN A 180 26.63 16.38 11.26
C GLN A 180 25.99 16.55 9.88
N LEU A 181 25.99 15.52 9.05
CA LEU A 181 25.27 15.55 7.76
C LEU A 181 23.77 15.72 7.96
N TYR A 182 23.16 14.97 8.88
CA TYR A 182 21.72 15.11 9.20
C TYR A 182 21.42 16.48 9.80
N LEU A 183 22.21 16.95 10.75
CA LEU A 183 22.05 18.27 11.36
C LEU A 183 22.14 19.40 10.34
N LYS A 184 23.08 19.31 9.38
CA LYS A 184 23.20 20.25 8.25
C LYS A 184 21.87 20.30 7.45
N VAL A 185 21.36 19.14 7.07
CA VAL A 185 20.09 19.03 6.32
C VAL A 185 18.95 19.68 7.14
N VAL A 186 18.84 19.38 8.42
CA VAL A 186 17.77 19.90 9.29
C VAL A 186 17.88 21.42 9.44
N ARG A 187 19.09 21.99 9.61
CA ARG A 187 19.29 23.45 9.65
C ARG A 187 18.81 24.13 8.37
N HIS A 188 19.14 23.57 7.21
CA HIS A 188 18.69 24.10 5.93
C HIS A 188 17.17 23.90 5.74
N LEU A 189 16.63 22.74 6.11
CA LEU A 189 15.17 22.53 6.09
C LEU A 189 14.45 23.59 6.89
N HIS A 190 14.84 23.85 8.14
CA HIS A 190 14.21 24.88 8.97
C HIS A 190 14.23 26.28 8.34
N ARG A 191 15.28 26.59 7.57
CA ARG A 191 15.42 27.88 6.88
C ARG A 191 14.45 28.02 5.70
N TYR A 192 14.16 26.93 4.98
CA TYR A 192 13.43 26.96 3.71
C TYR A 192 12.08 26.22 3.72
N LEU A 193 11.55 25.86 4.90
CA LEU A 193 10.23 25.20 5.02
C LEU A 193 9.09 26.02 4.41
N GLY A 194 9.19 27.37 4.42
CA GLY A 194 8.21 28.25 3.80
C GLY A 194 7.95 27.91 2.34
N LEU A 195 9.01 27.63 1.59
CA LEU A 195 8.92 27.25 0.18
C LEU A 195 8.09 25.97 -0.03
N ILE A 196 8.34 24.93 0.80
CA ILE A 196 7.55 23.69 0.73
C ILE A 196 6.08 23.96 1.02
N ILE A 197 5.78 24.73 2.06
CA ILE A 197 4.40 25.09 2.45
C ILE A 197 3.71 25.86 1.32
N GLN A 198 4.42 26.75 0.64
CA GLN A 198 3.88 27.51 -0.49
C GLN A 198 3.54 26.62 -1.69
N ILE A 199 4.41 25.65 -2.02
CA ILE A 199 4.21 24.76 -3.17
C ILE A 199 3.15 23.68 -2.89
N MET A 200 3.11 23.14 -1.66
CA MET A 200 2.37 21.94 -1.31
C MET A 200 1.19 22.19 -0.35
N GLY A 201 1.04 23.38 0.19
CA GLY A 201 -0.02 23.69 1.14
C GLY A 201 -1.41 23.42 0.56
N ALA A 202 -2.22 22.66 1.28
CA ALA A 202 -3.52 22.17 0.85
C ALA A 202 -4.60 22.25 1.96
N SER A 203 -4.47 23.20 2.88
CA SER A 203 -5.46 23.39 3.95
C SER A 203 -5.78 24.88 4.20
N PRO A 204 -6.18 25.67 3.16
CA PRO A 204 -6.45 27.09 3.28
C PRO A 204 -7.79 27.39 3.95
N VAL A 205 -8.76 26.47 3.92
CA VAL A 205 -10.15 26.64 4.36
C VAL A 205 -10.40 25.79 5.62
N PHE A 206 -11.15 26.35 6.57
CA PHE A 206 -11.57 25.66 7.79
C PHE A 206 -13.07 25.90 8.09
N HIS A 207 -13.72 24.92 8.70
CA HIS A 207 -15.13 24.97 9.06
C HIS A 207 -15.37 25.90 10.25
N ASP A 208 -16.53 26.53 10.31
CA ASP A 208 -16.96 27.46 11.37
C ASP A 208 -16.88 26.85 12.78
N SER A 209 -17.19 25.56 12.92
CA SER A 209 -17.13 24.85 14.20
C SER A 209 -15.72 24.67 14.77
N TYR A 210 -14.65 24.93 13.98
CA TYR A 210 -13.28 24.78 14.46
C TYR A 210 -12.96 25.76 15.60
N GLY A 211 -13.38 27.03 15.49
CA GLY A 211 -13.36 27.96 16.61
C GLY A 211 -12.95 29.39 16.23
N ASP A 212 -13.34 30.32 17.11
CA ASP A 212 -13.14 31.77 16.92
C ASP A 212 -11.65 32.16 16.91
N PHE A 213 -10.80 31.39 17.58
CA PHE A 213 -9.36 31.67 17.67
C PHE A 213 -8.65 31.61 16.28
N CYS A 214 -9.26 30.99 15.28
CA CYS A 214 -8.71 30.94 13.92
C CYS A 214 -9.33 32.00 12.99
N ARG A 215 -10.40 32.71 13.42
CA ARG A 215 -11.12 33.66 12.57
C ARG A 215 -10.41 35.02 12.41
N GLU A 216 -9.42 35.33 13.23
CA GLU A 216 -8.65 36.53 13.06
C GLU A 216 -8.03 36.61 11.66
N ARG A 217 -8.34 37.69 10.93
CA ARG A 217 -7.96 37.92 9.52
C ARG A 217 -8.42 36.83 8.55
N ALA A 218 -9.45 36.06 8.89
CA ALA A 218 -10.07 35.12 7.99
C ALA A 218 -11.28 35.78 7.29
N ILE A 219 -11.50 35.42 6.05
CA ILE A 219 -12.63 35.90 5.25
C ILE A 219 -13.64 34.75 5.19
N ARG A 220 -14.92 35.06 5.37
CA ARG A 220 -15.99 34.07 5.26
C ARG A 220 -16.13 33.63 3.83
N LEU A 221 -16.12 32.29 3.64
CA LEU A 221 -16.27 31.64 2.36
C LEU A 221 -17.52 30.75 2.39
N GLY A 222 -18.62 31.25 1.80
CA GLY A 222 -19.91 30.52 1.91
C GLY A 222 -20.59 30.69 3.27
N GLU A 223 -21.45 29.72 3.65
CA GLU A 223 -22.28 29.83 4.86
C GLU A 223 -21.59 29.28 6.12
N ASP A 224 -20.66 28.32 5.98
CA ASP A 224 -20.18 27.47 7.08
C ASP A 224 -18.66 27.43 7.25
N CYS A 225 -17.89 28.17 6.43
CA CYS A 225 -16.43 28.10 6.47
C CYS A 225 -15.74 29.46 6.24
N TYR A 226 -14.44 29.46 6.52
CA TYR A 226 -13.56 30.62 6.42
C TYR A 226 -12.29 30.24 5.65
N VAL A 227 -11.73 31.21 4.94
CA VAL A 227 -10.43 31.13 4.28
C VAL A 227 -9.48 32.13 4.89
N LYS A 228 -8.22 31.77 5.12
CA LYS A 228 -7.14 32.72 5.41
C LYS A 228 -6.44 33.08 4.12
N GLN A 229 -6.61 34.33 3.70
CA GLN A 229 -5.93 34.84 2.51
C GLN A 229 -4.41 34.75 2.69
N ASP A 230 -3.70 34.37 1.64
CA ASP A 230 -2.24 34.21 1.62
C ASP A 230 -1.69 33.14 2.60
N VAL A 231 -2.54 32.24 3.10
CA VAL A 231 -2.15 31.14 3.98
C VAL A 231 -2.52 29.81 3.31
N PRO A 232 -1.62 29.17 2.56
CA PRO A 232 -1.92 27.93 1.84
C PRO A 232 -2.15 26.73 2.78
N SER A 233 -1.68 26.81 4.03
CA SER A 233 -1.83 25.79 5.06
C SER A 233 -2.19 26.40 6.41
N VAL A 234 -3.46 26.31 6.81
CA VAL A 234 -3.90 26.69 8.15
C VAL A 234 -3.25 25.81 9.22
N ARG A 235 -3.03 24.52 8.92
CA ARG A 235 -2.32 23.58 9.79
C ARG A 235 -0.94 24.08 10.19
N ASN A 236 -0.19 24.69 9.28
CA ASN A 236 1.15 25.23 9.53
C ASN A 236 1.14 26.69 10.02
N SER A 237 -0.03 27.32 10.16
CA SER A 237 -0.19 28.68 10.65
C SER A 237 -0.23 28.76 12.18
N LYS A 238 -0.29 29.99 12.74
CA LYS A 238 -0.41 30.22 14.20
C LYS A 238 -1.64 29.58 14.85
N CYS A 239 -2.73 29.36 14.11
CA CYS A 239 -3.92 28.70 14.62
C CYS A 239 -3.94 27.19 14.35
N GLY A 240 -2.86 26.63 13.80
CA GLY A 240 -2.72 25.23 13.51
C GLY A 240 -2.06 24.41 14.63
N TYR A 241 -1.44 23.32 14.22
CA TYR A 241 -0.77 22.35 15.11
C TYR A 241 0.63 22.83 15.49
N ARG A 242 0.70 23.75 16.49
CA ARG A 242 1.94 24.37 16.97
C ARG A 242 1.91 24.54 18.47
N ASN A 243 3.10 24.63 19.08
CA ASN A 243 3.22 25.05 20.46
C ASN A 243 2.62 26.46 20.69
N LEU A 244 2.21 26.76 21.90
CA LEU A 244 1.60 28.05 22.25
C LEU A 244 2.57 29.22 22.07
N ARG A 245 3.86 28.93 22.18
CA ARG A 245 4.97 29.87 21.93
C ARG A 245 5.91 29.30 20.91
N ASP A 246 6.62 30.16 20.21
CA ASP A 246 7.70 29.72 19.32
C ASP A 246 8.96 29.48 20.16
N PHE A 247 9.50 28.26 20.09
CA PHE A 247 10.73 27.88 20.75
C PHE A 247 11.88 27.83 19.74
N THR A 248 13.03 28.36 20.15
CA THR A 248 14.26 28.27 19.35
C THR A 248 15.17 27.24 19.99
N ILE A 249 15.40 26.12 19.29
CA ILE A 249 16.33 25.06 19.71
C ILE A 249 17.48 25.02 18.70
N SER A 250 18.69 24.82 19.23
CA SER A 250 19.89 24.73 18.42
C SER A 250 20.04 23.35 17.79
N TYR A 251 20.26 23.31 16.48
CA TYR A 251 20.60 22.09 15.71
C TYR A 251 22.10 22.07 15.30
N GLN A 252 22.97 22.71 16.08
CA GLN A 252 24.41 22.70 15.82
C GLN A 252 25.07 21.38 16.23
N SER A 253 24.53 20.74 17.27
CA SER A 253 24.94 19.40 17.72
C SER A 253 23.78 18.68 18.38
N ILE A 254 23.87 17.36 18.52
CA ILE A 254 22.91 16.55 19.30
C ILE A 254 22.85 17.07 20.74
N ASP A 255 24.00 17.35 21.36
CA ASP A 255 24.05 17.87 22.73
C ASP A 255 23.33 19.22 22.88
N SER A 256 23.47 20.13 21.91
CA SER A 256 22.79 21.43 21.97
C SER A 256 21.28 21.27 21.78
N TYR A 257 20.86 20.35 20.91
CA TYR A 257 19.46 20.00 20.70
C TYR A 257 18.81 19.42 21.96
N ILE A 258 19.46 18.43 22.57
CA ILE A 258 18.97 17.78 23.79
C ILE A 258 18.90 18.76 24.95
N ARG A 259 19.98 19.54 25.20
CA ARG A 259 19.97 20.56 26.25
C ARG A 259 18.85 21.56 26.08
N GLY A 260 18.60 22.01 24.84
CA GLY A 260 17.49 22.93 24.58
C GLY A 260 16.12 22.33 24.92
N LEU A 261 15.87 21.06 24.58
CA LEU A 261 14.63 20.37 24.94
C LEU A 261 14.51 20.14 26.45
N GLN A 262 15.58 19.69 27.10
CA GLN A 262 15.61 19.47 28.54
C GLN A 262 15.32 20.78 29.33
N GLN A 263 15.91 21.88 28.90
CA GLN A 263 15.63 23.18 29.49
C GLN A 263 14.15 23.55 29.38
N LEU A 264 13.50 23.37 28.22
CA LEU A 264 12.07 23.64 28.06
C LEU A 264 11.18 22.74 28.94
N ILE A 265 11.60 21.50 29.18
CA ILE A 265 10.90 20.58 30.08
C ILE A 265 11.09 21.03 31.55
N GLU A 266 12.30 21.39 31.97
CA GLU A 266 12.61 21.90 33.31
C GLU A 266 11.86 23.20 33.61
N GLU A 267 11.76 24.10 32.64
CA GLU A 267 10.98 25.35 32.71
C GLU A 267 9.46 25.12 32.67
N LYS A 268 9.00 23.88 32.50
CA LYS A 268 7.58 23.46 32.35
C LYS A 268 6.87 24.08 31.14
N GLU A 269 7.61 24.55 30.17
CA GLU A 269 7.05 24.95 28.87
C GLU A 269 6.59 23.72 28.04
N LEU A 270 7.28 22.60 28.16
CA LEU A 270 6.90 21.29 27.64
C LEU A 270 6.72 20.26 28.75
N MET A 271 5.78 19.33 28.60
CA MET A 271 5.60 18.21 29.53
C MET A 271 6.67 17.14 29.33
N ASN A 272 7.01 16.90 28.06
CA ASN A 272 8.08 16.00 27.62
C ASN A 272 8.50 16.37 26.18
N GLU A 273 9.48 15.66 25.61
CA GLU A 273 9.99 15.88 24.26
C GLU A 273 8.96 15.64 23.16
N LYS A 274 7.95 14.78 23.38
CA LYS A 274 6.89 14.50 22.40
C LYS A 274 6.03 15.75 22.13
N GLU A 275 5.93 16.65 23.10
CA GLU A 275 5.17 17.89 22.98
C GLU A 275 5.87 18.98 22.15
N PHE A 276 7.13 18.78 21.78
CA PHE A 276 7.81 19.73 20.90
C PHE A 276 7.31 19.56 19.46
N TYR A 277 6.42 20.46 19.04
CA TYR A 277 5.80 20.42 17.71
C TYR A 277 6.70 21.08 16.65
N SER A 278 7.91 20.52 16.51
CA SER A 278 8.84 20.92 15.46
C SER A 278 8.39 20.38 14.10
N PRO A 279 8.54 21.16 13.01
CA PRO A 279 8.29 20.67 11.65
C PRO A 279 9.28 19.61 11.19
N VAL A 280 10.46 19.51 11.82
CA VAL A 280 11.45 18.45 11.58
C VAL A 280 11.93 17.91 12.92
N ARG A 281 11.91 16.59 13.10
CA ARG A 281 12.41 15.92 14.30
C ARG A 281 13.60 15.02 13.97
N LEU A 282 14.56 14.98 14.92
CA LEU A 282 15.64 14.00 14.92
C LEU A 282 15.14 12.72 15.59
N LYS A 283 15.41 11.57 14.98
CA LYS A 283 14.96 10.28 15.49
C LYS A 283 16.13 9.29 15.63
N ALA A 284 16.10 8.56 16.74
CA ALA A 284 16.94 7.38 16.96
C ALA A 284 16.22 6.12 16.49
N GLY A 285 16.96 5.04 16.21
CA GLY A 285 16.42 3.83 15.59
C GLY A 285 15.56 2.93 16.49
N LYS A 286 15.59 3.11 17.82
CA LYS A 286 14.89 2.23 18.78
C LYS A 286 13.66 2.93 19.38
N LYS A 287 12.64 2.14 19.76
CA LYS A 287 11.51 2.64 20.56
C LYS A 287 11.95 2.92 22.01
N GLY A 288 11.48 4.00 22.61
CA GLY A 288 11.74 4.37 23.99
C GLY A 288 12.08 5.85 24.16
N ASP A 289 12.87 6.19 25.18
CA ASP A 289 13.33 7.55 25.43
C ASP A 289 14.20 8.07 24.29
N THR A 290 13.59 8.91 23.45
CA THR A 290 14.23 9.42 22.23
C THR A 290 15.48 10.23 22.52
N LEU A 291 15.51 11.02 23.59
CA LEU A 291 16.65 11.87 23.92
C LEU A 291 17.85 11.03 24.38
N HIS A 292 17.61 10.04 25.24
CA HIS A 292 18.67 9.14 25.69
C HIS A 292 19.23 8.33 24.52
N GLN A 293 18.38 7.84 23.64
CA GLN A 293 18.81 7.07 22.48
C GLN A 293 19.60 7.90 21.46
N LEU A 294 19.25 9.17 21.26
CA LEU A 294 20.05 10.08 20.42
C LEU A 294 21.47 10.24 20.97
N VAL A 295 21.64 10.26 22.30
CA VAL A 295 22.97 10.27 22.93
C VAL A 295 23.72 8.97 22.67
N GLU A 296 23.06 7.83 22.76
CA GLU A 296 23.69 6.51 22.63
C GLU A 296 23.99 6.14 21.16
N THR A 297 23.05 6.34 20.26
CA THR A 297 23.11 5.80 18.88
C THR A 297 23.29 6.86 17.79
N GLY A 298 23.07 8.13 18.11
CA GLY A 298 23.05 9.21 17.12
C GLY A 298 21.74 9.30 16.34
N ILE A 299 21.75 10.04 15.24
CA ILE A 299 20.60 10.24 14.37
C ILE A 299 20.51 9.08 13.38
N GLU A 300 19.40 8.35 13.44
CA GLU A 300 19.10 7.27 12.49
C GLU A 300 18.28 7.79 11.30
N TYR A 301 17.29 8.65 11.56
CA TYR A 301 16.48 9.24 10.51
C TYR A 301 15.93 10.62 10.91
N ILE A 302 15.42 11.34 9.94
CA ILE A 302 14.67 12.57 10.15
C ILE A 302 13.20 12.38 9.81
N GLU A 303 12.33 13.01 10.57
CA GLU A 303 10.89 13.03 10.38
C GLU A 303 10.44 14.46 10.01
N ILE A 304 9.94 14.64 8.79
CA ILE A 304 9.41 15.92 8.30
C ILE A 304 7.89 15.90 8.44
N ARG A 305 7.30 16.81 9.20
CA ARG A 305 5.93 16.75 9.73
C ARG A 305 4.97 17.81 9.17
N LEU A 306 5.36 18.52 8.13
CA LEU A 306 4.66 19.74 7.69
C LEU A 306 3.62 19.54 6.58
N PHE A 307 3.48 18.33 6.03
CA PHE A 307 2.66 18.12 4.85
C PHE A 307 1.17 18.02 5.19
N ASP A 308 0.35 18.77 4.44
CA ASP A 308 -1.10 18.69 4.53
C ASP A 308 -1.65 17.46 3.86
N LEU A 309 -2.84 17.01 4.28
CA LEU A 309 -3.68 16.11 3.51
C LEU A 309 -4.21 16.87 2.30
N ASN A 310 -3.78 16.48 1.13
CA ASN A 310 -4.27 17.05 -0.13
C ASN A 310 -5.52 16.29 -0.61
N PRO A 311 -6.71 16.92 -0.67
CA PRO A 311 -7.96 16.25 -0.99
C PRO A 311 -8.07 15.77 -2.44
N PHE A 312 -7.15 16.14 -3.32
CA PHE A 312 -7.14 15.67 -4.70
C PHE A 312 -6.46 14.29 -4.86
N TYR A 313 -5.85 13.75 -3.81
CA TYR A 313 -5.16 12.46 -3.84
C TYR A 313 -5.68 11.55 -2.73
N LYS A 314 -5.98 10.29 -3.08
CA LYS A 314 -6.48 9.27 -2.13
C LYS A 314 -5.55 9.10 -0.92
N ASN A 315 -4.25 9.07 -1.15
CA ASN A 315 -3.26 8.97 -0.08
C ASN A 315 -3.00 10.31 0.64
N GLY A 316 -3.67 11.40 0.24
CA GLY A 316 -3.42 12.74 0.76
C GLY A 316 -2.12 13.38 0.24
N ILE A 317 -1.35 12.66 -0.55
CA ILE A 317 -0.09 13.08 -1.18
C ILE A 317 0.09 12.30 -2.49
N SER A 318 0.79 12.86 -3.48
CA SER A 318 1.12 12.15 -4.72
C SER A 318 2.58 11.66 -4.74
N LYS A 319 2.90 10.77 -5.68
CA LYS A 319 4.30 10.30 -5.88
C LYS A 319 5.20 11.46 -6.30
N GLU A 320 4.73 12.37 -7.15
CA GLU A 320 5.47 13.56 -7.59
C GLU A 320 5.83 14.47 -6.41
N MET A 321 4.88 14.65 -5.48
CA MET A 321 5.13 15.41 -4.24
C MET A 321 6.22 14.74 -3.40
N LEU A 322 6.20 13.43 -3.25
CA LEU A 322 7.22 12.68 -2.49
C LEU A 322 8.60 12.78 -3.15
N TYR A 323 8.66 12.68 -4.47
CA TYR A 323 9.91 12.89 -5.20
C TYR A 323 10.43 14.31 -5.07
N PHE A 324 9.55 15.31 -5.09
CA PHE A 324 9.93 16.71 -4.83
C PHE A 324 10.48 16.89 -3.42
N ILE A 325 9.82 16.34 -2.41
CA ILE A 325 10.30 16.37 -1.02
C ILE A 325 11.72 15.76 -0.94
N HIS A 326 11.92 14.60 -1.54
CA HIS A 326 13.22 13.93 -1.50
C HIS A 326 14.30 14.73 -2.24
N ALA A 327 14.01 15.24 -3.44
CA ALA A 327 14.91 16.11 -4.17
C ALA A 327 15.25 17.38 -3.37
N PHE A 328 14.25 17.96 -2.68
CA PHE A 328 14.47 19.11 -1.82
C PHE A 328 15.38 18.78 -0.63
N VAL A 329 15.18 17.66 0.04
CA VAL A 329 16.05 17.18 1.14
C VAL A 329 17.48 16.97 0.64
N LEU A 330 17.66 16.37 -0.53
CA LEU A 330 18.99 16.23 -1.14
C LEU A 330 19.63 17.56 -1.52
N TYR A 331 18.86 18.52 -1.98
CA TYR A 331 19.39 19.85 -2.24
C TYR A 331 19.86 20.52 -0.95
N MET A 332 19.11 20.39 0.16
CA MET A 332 19.55 20.86 1.48
C MET A 332 20.86 20.16 1.93
N PHE A 333 21.07 18.91 1.56
CA PHE A 333 22.31 18.19 1.81
C PHE A 333 23.49 18.76 1.03
N PHE A 334 23.27 19.23 -0.21
CA PHE A 334 24.31 19.83 -1.06
C PHE A 334 24.59 21.30 -0.76
N LEU A 335 23.70 22.01 -0.09
CA LEU A 335 23.91 23.43 0.19
C LEU A 335 25.13 23.67 1.09
N GLU A 336 25.87 24.74 0.80
CA GLU A 336 26.93 25.23 1.68
C GLU A 336 26.31 26.01 2.86
N GLU A 337 26.85 25.82 4.06
CA GLU A 337 26.38 26.53 5.24
C GLU A 337 26.89 27.99 5.21
N LYS A 338 26.02 28.91 4.86
CA LYS A 338 26.28 30.37 4.88
C LYS A 338 25.20 31.09 5.66
N GLU A 339 25.57 32.24 6.26
CA GLU A 339 24.63 33.09 7.02
C GLU A 339 23.66 33.86 6.13
N GLN A 340 23.94 34.04 4.84
CA GLN A 340 23.08 34.81 3.94
C GLN A 340 21.81 34.01 3.58
N GLU A 341 20.65 34.62 3.82
CA GLU A 341 19.38 34.11 3.29
C GLU A 341 19.34 34.24 1.78
N VAL A 342 18.95 33.14 1.15
CA VAL A 342 18.75 33.02 -0.28
C VAL A 342 17.26 33.09 -0.58
N LYS A 343 16.86 33.81 -1.63
CA LYS A 343 15.47 33.86 -2.04
C LYS A 343 14.96 32.49 -2.50
N GLU A 344 13.71 32.20 -2.22
CA GLU A 344 13.06 30.92 -2.55
C GLU A 344 13.17 30.52 -4.04
N GLU A 345 13.01 31.48 -4.95
CA GLU A 345 13.19 31.29 -6.39
C GLU A 345 14.60 30.81 -6.75
N GLN A 346 15.60 31.27 -6.05
CA GLN A 346 16.99 30.87 -6.27
C GLN A 346 17.25 29.45 -5.77
N ILE A 347 16.54 28.99 -4.74
CA ILE A 347 16.58 27.59 -4.28
C ILE A 347 16.09 26.66 -5.38
N LEU A 348 14.92 26.95 -5.96
CA LEU A 348 14.36 26.11 -7.03
C LEU A 348 15.24 26.12 -8.29
N PHE A 349 15.72 27.29 -8.67
CA PHE A 349 16.65 27.41 -9.79
C PHE A 349 17.95 26.63 -9.55
N GLY A 350 18.53 26.74 -8.36
CA GLY A 350 19.73 25.98 -7.99
C GLY A 350 19.53 24.48 -7.95
N MET A 351 18.32 24.01 -7.54
CA MET A 351 17.96 22.59 -7.64
C MET A 351 17.99 22.11 -9.10
N GLN A 352 17.35 22.88 -10.00
CA GLN A 352 17.29 22.54 -11.43
C GLN A 352 18.70 22.49 -12.05
N GLU A 353 19.57 23.49 -11.78
CA GLU A 353 20.94 23.55 -12.27
C GLU A 353 21.77 22.38 -11.72
N LEU A 354 21.75 22.13 -10.41
CA LEU A 354 22.51 21.07 -9.78
C LEU A 354 22.14 19.69 -10.34
N TYR A 355 20.85 19.38 -10.44
CA TYR A 355 20.41 18.08 -10.90
C TYR A 355 20.59 17.88 -12.41
N GLN A 356 20.59 18.96 -13.18
CA GLN A 356 20.98 18.93 -14.59
C GLN A 356 22.48 18.63 -14.73
N GLU A 357 23.34 19.30 -13.93
CA GLU A 357 24.80 19.08 -13.93
C GLU A 357 25.16 17.65 -13.47
N MET A 358 24.44 17.12 -12.49
CA MET A 358 24.64 15.76 -11.97
C MET A 358 24.00 14.67 -12.83
N GLU A 359 23.30 15.01 -13.91
CA GLU A 359 22.55 14.08 -14.77
C GLU A 359 21.51 13.22 -13.98
N LEU A 360 20.92 13.78 -12.91
CA LEU A 360 19.91 13.12 -12.08
C LEU A 360 18.49 13.41 -12.62
N GLU A 361 18.08 12.71 -13.66
CA GLU A 361 16.82 12.92 -14.38
C GLU A 361 15.58 12.96 -13.44
N TRP A 362 15.50 12.04 -12.49
CA TRP A 362 14.37 11.99 -11.55
C TRP A 362 14.31 13.22 -10.64
N ALA A 363 15.47 13.69 -10.14
CA ALA A 363 15.56 14.82 -9.24
C ALA A 363 15.33 16.14 -10.00
N LYS A 364 15.84 16.23 -11.24
CA LYS A 364 15.56 17.35 -12.14
C LYS A 364 14.07 17.47 -12.43
N LYS A 365 13.41 16.36 -12.81
CA LYS A 365 11.95 16.33 -13.03
C LYS A 365 11.19 16.79 -11.80
N ALA A 366 11.61 16.37 -10.60
CA ALA A 366 11.01 16.78 -9.36
C ALA A 366 11.22 18.29 -9.09
N ALA A 367 12.41 18.83 -9.35
CA ALA A 367 12.71 20.25 -9.24
C ALA A 367 11.88 21.10 -10.23
N ASP A 368 11.76 20.64 -11.48
CA ASP A 368 10.94 21.28 -12.52
C ASP A 368 9.46 21.35 -12.08
N TRP A 369 8.93 20.25 -11.54
CA TRP A 369 7.56 20.19 -10.99
C TRP A 369 7.35 21.23 -9.86
N GLY A 370 8.30 21.37 -8.94
CA GLY A 370 8.23 22.33 -7.86
C GLY A 370 8.31 23.78 -8.35
N ALA A 371 9.21 24.05 -9.30
CA ALA A 371 9.38 25.37 -9.90
C ALA A 371 8.14 25.82 -10.68
N GLU A 372 7.54 24.95 -11.48
CA GLU A 372 6.30 25.23 -12.20
C GLU A 372 5.16 25.63 -11.25
N ARG A 373 4.99 24.91 -10.14
CA ARG A 373 3.96 25.23 -9.14
C ARG A 373 4.22 26.54 -8.41
N TYR A 374 5.46 26.83 -8.08
CA TYR A 374 5.83 28.08 -7.47
C TYR A 374 5.56 29.29 -8.38
N GLN A 375 5.83 29.14 -9.68
CA GLN A 375 5.61 30.17 -10.69
C GLN A 375 4.13 30.41 -11.03
N ASN A 376 3.25 29.45 -10.71
CA ASN A 376 1.82 29.51 -10.99
C ASN A 376 0.95 29.50 -9.72
N PRO A 377 0.98 30.56 -8.88
CA PRO A 377 0.26 30.61 -7.60
C PRO A 377 -1.26 30.41 -7.75
N SER A 378 -1.85 30.87 -8.88
CA SER A 378 -3.28 30.67 -9.19
C SER A 378 -3.68 29.22 -9.38
N GLU A 379 -2.72 28.34 -9.66
CA GLU A 379 -2.92 26.89 -9.79
C GLU A 379 -2.35 26.12 -8.61
N SER A 380 -2.04 26.80 -7.49
CA SER A 380 -1.68 26.14 -6.25
C SER A 380 -2.82 25.27 -5.71
N TYR A 381 -2.49 24.24 -4.94
CA TYR A 381 -3.52 23.40 -4.32
C TYR A 381 -4.48 24.19 -3.43
N ALA A 382 -3.96 25.19 -2.71
CA ALA A 382 -4.77 26.09 -1.89
C ALA A 382 -5.84 26.81 -2.72
N GLU A 383 -5.46 27.42 -3.85
CA GLU A 383 -6.41 28.12 -4.73
C GLU A 383 -7.41 27.18 -5.40
N GLN A 384 -6.98 25.97 -5.80
CA GLN A 384 -7.87 24.96 -6.33
C GLN A 384 -8.92 24.53 -5.29
N ILE A 385 -8.51 24.33 -4.03
CA ILE A 385 -9.43 23.99 -2.92
C ILE A 385 -10.40 25.15 -2.66
N ILE A 386 -9.92 26.40 -2.63
CA ILE A 386 -10.78 27.57 -2.43
C ILE A 386 -11.85 27.64 -3.55
N ARG A 387 -11.48 27.42 -4.81
CA ARG A 387 -12.43 27.37 -5.93
C ARG A 387 -13.46 26.26 -5.75
N ALA A 388 -13.00 25.04 -5.46
CA ALA A 388 -13.89 23.89 -5.28
C ALA A 388 -14.87 24.06 -4.10
N VAL A 389 -14.40 24.64 -2.98
CA VAL A 389 -15.27 24.93 -1.83
C VAL A 389 -16.27 26.04 -2.13
N LYS A 390 -15.96 27.03 -2.98
CA LYS A 390 -16.91 28.03 -3.43
C LYS A 390 -18.05 27.43 -4.27
N GLU A 391 -17.76 26.39 -5.04
CA GLU A 391 -18.74 25.70 -5.89
C GLU A 391 -19.64 24.74 -5.09
N ASP A 392 -19.07 24.02 -4.12
CA ASP A 392 -19.72 22.88 -3.46
C ASP A 392 -20.03 23.06 -1.97
N SER A 393 -19.50 24.01 -1.25
CA SER A 393 -19.29 24.11 0.20
C SER A 393 -18.14 23.22 0.73
N TYR A 394 -17.63 23.59 1.91
CA TYR A 394 -16.50 22.87 2.53
C TYR A 394 -16.79 21.41 2.79
N ILE A 395 -17.94 21.12 3.41
CA ILE A 395 -18.32 19.75 3.76
C ILE A 395 -18.61 18.92 2.51
N MET A 396 -19.38 19.46 1.58
CA MET A 396 -19.76 18.72 0.36
C MET A 396 -18.55 18.39 -0.50
N PHE A 397 -17.61 19.30 -0.69
CA PHE A 397 -16.40 19.05 -1.44
C PHE A 397 -15.61 17.88 -0.83
N HIS A 398 -15.28 17.93 0.46
CA HIS A 398 -14.48 16.88 1.10
C HIS A 398 -15.20 15.54 1.19
N MET A 399 -16.53 15.53 1.40
CA MET A 399 -17.30 14.28 1.40
C MET A 399 -17.39 13.64 0.01
N LYS A 400 -17.53 14.44 -1.06
CA LYS A 400 -17.45 13.93 -2.44
C LYS A 400 -16.11 13.22 -2.68
N GLN A 401 -15.00 13.82 -2.27
CA GLN A 401 -13.67 13.19 -2.39
C GLN A 401 -13.58 11.90 -1.55
N SER A 402 -14.06 11.94 -0.31
CA SER A 402 -14.07 10.76 0.57
C SER A 402 -14.84 9.59 -0.03
N PHE A 403 -16.03 9.84 -0.59
CA PHE A 403 -16.82 8.82 -1.28
C PHE A 403 -16.15 8.32 -2.57
N ALA A 404 -15.56 9.21 -3.36
CA ALA A 404 -14.85 8.83 -4.58
C ALA A 404 -13.67 7.90 -4.27
N PHE A 405 -12.86 8.23 -3.26
CA PHE A 405 -11.74 7.41 -2.81
C PHE A 405 -12.17 6.07 -2.23
N LEU A 406 -13.31 6.02 -1.52
CA LEU A 406 -13.88 4.75 -1.08
C LEU A 406 -14.30 3.86 -2.28
N GLN A 407 -14.93 4.43 -3.30
CA GLN A 407 -15.29 3.66 -4.51
C GLN A 407 -14.06 3.15 -5.25
N GLU A 408 -13.00 3.96 -5.34
CA GLU A 408 -11.71 3.53 -5.88
C GLU A 408 -11.13 2.36 -5.06
N SER A 409 -11.11 2.48 -3.73
CA SER A 409 -10.63 1.42 -2.82
C SER A 409 -11.41 0.12 -2.98
N LYS A 410 -12.74 0.20 -3.21
CA LYS A 410 -13.60 -0.96 -3.44
C LYS A 410 -13.33 -1.61 -4.80
N ALA A 411 -13.13 -0.81 -5.84
CA ALA A 411 -12.85 -1.31 -7.19
C ALA A 411 -11.53 -2.10 -7.28
N THR A 412 -10.57 -1.78 -6.42
CA THR A 412 -9.25 -2.46 -6.34
C THR A 412 -9.10 -3.31 -5.08
N SER A 413 -10.19 -3.63 -4.38
CA SER A 413 -10.17 -4.29 -3.06
C SER A 413 -9.46 -5.63 -3.04
N TYR A 414 -9.43 -6.35 -4.16
CA TYR A 414 -8.75 -7.63 -4.32
C TYR A 414 -7.24 -7.52 -4.59
N ARG A 415 -6.73 -6.32 -4.90
CA ARG A 415 -5.29 -6.09 -5.16
C ARG A 415 -4.56 -5.66 -3.90
N LEU A 416 -3.28 -5.94 -3.86
CA LEU A 416 -2.33 -5.38 -2.92
C LEU A 416 -1.28 -4.59 -3.73
N ALA A 417 -1.31 -3.26 -3.64
CA ALA A 417 -0.42 -2.39 -4.39
C ALA A 417 1.05 -2.72 -4.11
N GLY A 418 1.87 -2.78 -5.17
CA GLY A 418 3.26 -3.20 -5.11
C GLY A 418 3.48 -4.72 -5.13
N PHE A 419 2.40 -5.54 -5.14
CA PHE A 419 2.46 -7.00 -5.14
C PHE A 419 1.58 -7.65 -6.22
N GLU A 420 1.20 -6.89 -7.25
CA GLU A 420 0.29 -7.33 -8.31
C GLU A 420 0.88 -8.44 -9.22
N ASP A 421 2.16 -8.68 -9.13
CA ASP A 421 2.86 -9.78 -9.80
C ASP A 421 2.72 -11.13 -9.08
N MET A 422 2.28 -11.12 -7.81
CA MET A 422 2.02 -12.33 -7.01
C MET A 422 0.61 -12.88 -7.26
N GLU A 423 0.39 -14.15 -6.92
CA GLU A 423 -0.94 -14.76 -7.00
C GLU A 423 -1.95 -14.02 -6.12
N LEU A 424 -3.18 -13.87 -6.61
CA LEU A 424 -4.24 -13.15 -5.93
C LEU A 424 -4.52 -13.68 -4.51
N SER A 425 -4.47 -15.00 -4.32
CA SER A 425 -4.67 -15.63 -3.01
C SER A 425 -3.63 -15.15 -1.99
N THR A 426 -2.38 -15.00 -2.41
CA THR A 426 -1.29 -14.49 -1.56
C THR A 426 -1.47 -13.00 -1.27
N GLN A 427 -1.87 -12.20 -2.27
CA GLN A 427 -2.16 -10.79 -2.08
C GLN A 427 -3.29 -10.58 -1.05
N ILE A 428 -4.38 -11.36 -1.13
CA ILE A 428 -5.51 -11.28 -0.19
C ILE A 428 -5.06 -11.66 1.23
N LEU A 429 -4.30 -12.76 1.37
CA LEU A 429 -3.78 -13.16 2.68
C LEU A 429 -2.87 -12.10 3.30
N MET A 430 -1.97 -11.50 2.52
CA MET A 430 -1.11 -10.42 2.97
C MET A 430 -1.92 -9.19 3.40
N LYS A 431 -2.96 -8.83 2.64
CA LYS A 431 -3.87 -7.73 2.96
C LYS A 431 -4.59 -7.95 4.29
N ASP A 432 -5.11 -9.14 4.51
CA ASP A 432 -5.76 -9.52 5.77
C ASP A 432 -4.77 -9.56 6.94
N ALA A 433 -3.53 -10.03 6.70
CA ALA A 433 -2.45 -10.00 7.67
C ALA A 433 -2.10 -8.56 8.10
N ILE A 434 -1.98 -7.63 7.14
CA ILE A 434 -1.78 -6.21 7.41
C ILE A 434 -2.94 -5.65 8.25
N ALA A 435 -4.17 -5.94 7.87
CA ALA A 435 -5.37 -5.47 8.59
C ALA A 435 -5.42 -5.96 10.06
N LYS A 436 -4.85 -7.14 10.32
CA LYS A 436 -4.75 -7.76 11.66
C LYS A 436 -3.48 -7.40 12.42
N GLY A 437 -2.60 -6.59 11.85
CA GLY A 437 -1.36 -6.13 12.49
C GLY A 437 -0.24 -7.15 12.49
N LEU A 438 -0.21 -8.07 11.54
CA LEU A 438 0.94 -8.95 11.31
C LEU A 438 1.97 -8.24 10.43
N GLU A 439 3.23 -8.40 10.76
CA GLU A 439 4.33 -8.03 9.89
C GLU A 439 4.43 -9.04 8.73
N ILE A 440 4.64 -8.51 7.52
CA ILE A 440 4.78 -9.33 6.32
C ILE A 440 6.18 -9.19 5.73
N GLU A 441 6.74 -10.29 5.30
CA GLU A 441 7.99 -10.34 4.54
C GLU A 441 7.83 -11.29 3.36
N VAL A 442 8.15 -10.81 2.15
CA VAL A 442 8.16 -11.65 0.96
C VAL A 442 9.53 -12.28 0.81
N LEU A 443 9.60 -13.60 0.93
CA LEU A 443 10.83 -14.37 0.82
C LEU A 443 11.15 -14.73 -0.63
N ASP A 444 10.12 -15.11 -1.39
CA ASP A 444 10.22 -15.37 -2.83
C ASP A 444 8.91 -15.00 -3.52
N ARG A 445 8.96 -13.95 -4.35
CA ARG A 445 7.78 -13.43 -5.08
C ARG A 445 7.28 -14.42 -6.13
N SER A 446 8.18 -15.06 -6.84
CA SER A 446 7.84 -16.00 -7.94
C SER A 446 7.16 -17.26 -7.42
N GLU A 447 7.59 -17.73 -6.25
CA GLU A 447 7.03 -18.90 -5.57
C GLU A 447 5.86 -18.58 -4.64
N ASN A 448 5.49 -17.29 -4.49
CA ASN A 448 4.48 -16.84 -3.54
C ASN A 448 4.76 -17.29 -2.11
N PHE A 449 6.04 -17.19 -1.70
CA PHE A 449 6.51 -17.62 -0.40
C PHE A 449 6.68 -16.40 0.50
N ILE A 450 5.93 -16.36 1.61
CA ILE A 450 5.91 -15.23 2.54
C ILE A 450 6.15 -15.69 3.97
N ARG A 451 6.61 -14.75 4.80
CA ARG A 451 6.66 -14.88 6.26
C ARG A 451 5.67 -13.87 6.86
N LEU A 452 4.83 -14.37 7.75
CA LEU A 452 3.93 -13.58 8.58
C LEU A 452 4.41 -13.66 10.03
N SER A 453 4.49 -12.56 10.74
CA SER A 453 4.94 -12.57 12.14
C SER A 453 4.27 -11.51 13.00
N ASP A 454 4.15 -11.82 14.28
CA ASP A 454 3.89 -10.86 15.35
C ASP A 454 4.96 -10.99 16.43
N SER A 455 4.77 -10.34 17.57
CA SER A 455 5.72 -10.40 18.70
C SER A 455 5.88 -11.80 19.32
N ARG A 456 5.05 -12.79 18.97
CA ARG A 456 4.97 -14.11 19.62
C ARG A 456 5.14 -15.26 18.66
N HIS A 457 4.70 -15.11 17.41
CA HIS A 457 4.61 -16.18 16.42
C HIS A 457 5.20 -15.76 15.08
N THR A 458 5.75 -16.73 14.40
CA THR A 458 6.21 -16.60 13.01
C THR A 458 5.65 -17.76 12.22
N GLU A 459 5.05 -17.47 11.06
CA GLU A 459 4.49 -18.45 10.17
C GLU A 459 5.07 -18.28 8.76
N PHE A 460 5.46 -19.39 8.13
CA PHE A 460 5.88 -19.42 6.73
C PHE A 460 4.75 -19.97 5.88
N VAL A 461 4.32 -19.21 4.89
CA VAL A 461 3.18 -19.56 4.06
C VAL A 461 3.57 -19.60 2.59
N LYS A 462 3.24 -20.69 1.91
CA LYS A 462 3.39 -20.80 0.46
C LYS A 462 2.03 -20.84 -0.24
N GLN A 463 1.86 -19.94 -1.23
CA GLN A 463 0.64 -19.86 -2.07
C GLN A 463 -0.65 -19.73 -1.25
N ALA A 464 -0.60 -19.02 -0.12
CA ALA A 464 -1.71 -18.78 0.81
C ALA A 464 -2.43 -20.02 1.36
N THR A 465 -1.91 -21.24 1.11
CA THR A 465 -2.58 -22.50 1.47
C THR A 465 -1.72 -23.50 2.21
N LYS A 466 -0.39 -23.36 2.18
CA LYS A 466 0.54 -24.30 2.83
C LYS A 466 1.19 -23.57 4.01
N THR A 467 0.98 -24.12 5.20
CA THR A 467 1.43 -23.56 6.48
C THR A 467 2.18 -24.60 7.32
N SER A 468 2.66 -24.22 8.50
CA SER A 468 3.28 -25.15 9.45
C SER A 468 2.34 -26.26 9.95
N LEU A 469 1.02 -26.06 9.83
CA LEU A 469 0.01 -27.08 10.15
C LEU A 469 -0.04 -28.23 9.12
N ASP A 470 0.48 -28.00 7.91
CA ASP A 470 0.55 -29.00 6.86
C ASP A 470 1.83 -29.83 6.99
N SER A 471 1.72 -31.12 7.27
CA SER A 471 2.90 -31.97 7.29
C SER A 471 3.50 -32.10 5.88
N TYR A 472 4.82 -32.27 5.80
CA TYR A 472 5.51 -32.51 4.54
C TYR A 472 4.91 -33.72 3.76
N SER A 473 4.51 -34.77 4.48
CA SER A 473 3.84 -35.95 3.89
C SER A 473 2.49 -35.60 3.26
N THR A 474 1.71 -34.70 3.90
CA THR A 474 0.41 -34.24 3.38
C THR A 474 0.57 -33.54 2.04
N VAL A 475 1.58 -32.67 1.93
CA VAL A 475 1.87 -31.96 0.66
C VAL A 475 2.22 -32.96 -0.44
N LEU A 476 3.10 -33.93 -0.17
CA LEU A 476 3.48 -34.97 -1.14
C LEU A 476 2.30 -35.86 -1.53
N ILE A 477 1.41 -36.20 -0.59
CA ILE A 477 0.18 -36.95 -0.87
C ILE A 477 -0.69 -36.16 -1.86
N MET A 478 -0.90 -34.89 -1.64
CA MET A 478 -1.75 -34.06 -2.50
C MET A 478 -1.18 -33.85 -3.90
N GLU A 479 0.13 -33.83 -4.06
CA GLU A 479 0.80 -33.72 -5.36
C GLU A 479 0.71 -35.00 -6.20
N ASN A 480 0.61 -36.17 -5.55
CA ASN A 480 0.54 -37.48 -6.20
C ASN A 480 -0.89 -37.98 -6.29
N LYS A 481 -1.52 -37.88 -7.46
CA LYS A 481 -2.92 -38.27 -7.68
C LYS A 481 -3.24 -39.73 -7.31
N LEU A 482 -2.29 -40.66 -7.48
CA LEU A 482 -2.48 -42.07 -7.12
C LEU A 482 -2.53 -42.26 -5.61
N VAL A 483 -1.57 -41.64 -4.91
CA VAL A 483 -1.52 -41.70 -3.43
C VAL A 483 -2.73 -41.00 -2.83
N THR A 484 -3.11 -39.82 -3.37
CA THR A 484 -4.33 -39.12 -2.95
C THR A 484 -5.56 -40.04 -3.05
N LYS A 485 -5.76 -40.69 -4.21
CA LYS A 485 -6.89 -41.63 -4.42
C LYS A 485 -6.89 -42.76 -3.40
N GLU A 486 -5.75 -43.39 -3.18
CA GLU A 486 -5.65 -44.49 -2.22
C GLU A 486 -5.96 -44.07 -0.79
N VAL A 487 -5.45 -42.89 -0.36
CA VAL A 487 -5.75 -42.32 0.97
C VAL A 487 -7.24 -41.99 1.13
N LEU A 488 -7.83 -41.35 0.13
CA LEU A 488 -9.26 -40.99 0.16
C LEU A 488 -10.15 -42.23 0.14
N LYS A 489 -9.81 -43.22 -0.68
CA LYS A 489 -10.54 -44.50 -0.74
C LYS A 489 -10.52 -45.22 0.60
N ARG A 490 -9.37 -45.28 1.29
CA ARG A 490 -9.23 -45.88 2.63
C ARG A 490 -10.04 -45.10 3.68
N ALA A 491 -10.22 -43.81 3.49
CA ALA A 491 -11.08 -42.95 4.32
C ALA A 491 -12.59 -43.09 3.98
N GLY A 492 -12.97 -44.00 3.05
CA GLY A 492 -14.36 -44.22 2.64
C GLY A 492 -14.91 -43.13 1.67
N ILE A 493 -14.05 -42.28 1.14
CA ILE A 493 -14.43 -41.27 0.15
C ILE A 493 -14.39 -41.87 -1.23
N ARG A 494 -15.47 -41.70 -2.02
CA ARG A 494 -15.52 -42.19 -3.39
C ARG A 494 -14.53 -41.43 -4.28
N VAL A 495 -13.76 -42.17 -5.08
CA VAL A 495 -12.82 -41.64 -6.07
C VAL A 495 -13.11 -42.30 -7.44
N PRO A 496 -12.81 -41.62 -8.57
CA PRO A 496 -12.99 -42.17 -9.90
C PRO A 496 -12.25 -43.51 -10.04
N LYS A 497 -12.89 -44.49 -10.66
CA LYS A 497 -12.26 -45.82 -10.96
C LYS A 497 -11.33 -45.69 -12.14
N GLY A 498 -10.21 -46.41 -12.12
CA GLY A 498 -9.26 -46.41 -13.20
C GLY A 498 -7.91 -46.93 -12.75
N ASP A 499 -6.99 -47.02 -13.70
CA ASP A 499 -5.67 -47.57 -13.52
C ASP A 499 -4.56 -46.60 -13.96
N SER A 500 -3.33 -46.92 -13.60
CA SER A 500 -2.14 -46.18 -14.01
C SER A 500 -1.24 -47.01 -14.90
N TYR A 501 -0.55 -46.34 -15.80
CA TYR A 501 0.32 -46.96 -16.79
C TYR A 501 1.65 -46.20 -16.86
N ASP A 502 2.75 -46.98 -16.97
CA ASP A 502 4.11 -46.43 -17.07
C ASP A 502 4.70 -46.55 -18.49
N ALA A 503 3.96 -47.17 -19.38
CA ALA A 503 4.33 -47.33 -20.78
C ALA A 503 3.13 -47.12 -21.71
N ILE A 504 3.38 -46.44 -22.85
CA ILE A 504 2.32 -46.13 -23.82
C ILE A 504 1.71 -47.38 -24.45
N GLU A 505 2.51 -48.38 -24.76
CA GLU A 505 2.06 -49.65 -25.36
C GLU A 505 1.12 -50.39 -24.43
N GLU A 506 1.40 -50.38 -23.13
CA GLU A 506 0.52 -50.96 -22.10
C GLU A 506 -0.80 -50.24 -22.02
N ALA A 507 -0.75 -48.88 -21.93
CA ALA A 507 -1.94 -48.07 -21.90
C ALA A 507 -2.83 -48.24 -23.13
N VAL A 508 -2.23 -48.28 -24.33
CA VAL A 508 -2.95 -48.45 -25.60
C VAL A 508 -3.53 -49.84 -25.74
N LYS A 509 -2.86 -50.90 -25.25
CA LYS A 509 -3.36 -52.25 -25.21
C LYS A 509 -4.65 -52.41 -24.41
N GLU A 510 -4.84 -51.58 -23.39
CA GLU A 510 -6.03 -51.58 -22.55
C GLU A 510 -7.23 -50.84 -23.17
N TYR A 511 -7.10 -50.29 -24.38
CA TYR A 511 -8.20 -49.62 -25.08
C TYR A 511 -9.53 -50.41 -25.08
N PRO A 512 -9.55 -51.76 -25.28
CA PRO A 512 -10.79 -52.53 -25.25
C PRO A 512 -11.52 -52.50 -23.91
N LYS A 513 -10.77 -52.26 -22.82
CA LYS A 513 -11.36 -52.11 -21.46
C LYS A 513 -12.11 -50.78 -21.28
N TYR A 514 -11.65 -49.77 -21.93
CA TYR A 514 -12.19 -48.39 -21.81
C TYR A 514 -13.03 -47.99 -23.03
N GLY A 515 -12.86 -48.68 -24.15
CA GLY A 515 -13.47 -48.33 -25.45
C GLY A 515 -14.98 -48.11 -25.35
N GLY A 516 -15.42 -46.93 -25.75
CA GLY A 516 -16.82 -46.52 -25.76
C GLY A 516 -17.36 -45.98 -24.45
N SER A 517 -16.60 -45.98 -23.34
CA SER A 517 -16.99 -45.37 -22.08
C SER A 517 -16.39 -43.97 -21.92
N PRO A 518 -17.09 -43.02 -21.28
CA PRO A 518 -16.51 -41.74 -20.94
C PRO A 518 -15.31 -41.89 -20.00
N ILE A 519 -14.15 -41.33 -20.38
CA ILE A 519 -12.89 -41.44 -19.61
C ILE A 519 -12.13 -40.13 -19.54
N VAL A 520 -11.21 -40.05 -18.58
CA VAL A 520 -10.22 -39.01 -18.42
C VAL A 520 -8.83 -39.63 -18.48
N ILE A 521 -7.96 -39.12 -19.35
CA ILE A 521 -6.54 -39.51 -19.46
C ILE A 521 -5.73 -38.30 -18.94
N LYS A 522 -4.86 -38.55 -17.95
CA LYS A 522 -4.13 -37.44 -17.28
C LYS A 522 -2.77 -37.89 -16.74
N PRO A 523 -1.76 -37.00 -16.71
CA PRO A 523 -0.50 -37.22 -16.01
C PRO A 523 -0.70 -37.36 -14.49
N LYS A 524 0.18 -38.11 -13.83
CA LYS A 524 0.12 -38.38 -12.38
C LYS A 524 0.37 -37.12 -11.53
N ASN A 525 1.40 -36.33 -11.85
CA ASN A 525 1.89 -35.26 -10.98
C ASN A 525 1.71 -33.83 -11.54
N THR A 526 0.98 -33.63 -12.63
CA THR A 526 0.75 -32.29 -13.19
C THR A 526 -0.39 -31.59 -12.50
N ASN A 527 -0.30 -30.23 -12.50
CA ASN A 527 -1.33 -29.32 -11.99
C ASN A 527 -1.95 -28.52 -13.16
N PHE A 528 -2.96 -27.72 -12.87
CA PHE A 528 -3.61 -26.77 -13.80
C PHE A 528 -4.21 -27.38 -15.08
N GLY A 529 -4.47 -28.69 -15.11
CA GLY A 529 -5.08 -29.35 -16.28
C GLY A 529 -4.10 -29.65 -17.43
N ILE A 530 -2.80 -29.56 -17.19
CA ILE A 530 -1.78 -29.80 -18.19
C ILE A 530 -1.75 -31.30 -18.54
N GLY A 531 -1.82 -31.62 -19.84
CA GLY A 531 -1.76 -33.00 -20.35
C GLY A 531 -3.02 -33.83 -20.07
N ILE A 532 -4.16 -33.20 -19.70
CA ILE A 532 -5.43 -33.89 -19.46
C ILE A 532 -6.27 -33.89 -20.74
N THR A 533 -6.74 -35.08 -21.13
CA THR A 533 -7.75 -35.28 -22.18
C THR A 533 -9.00 -35.90 -21.58
N ILE A 534 -10.16 -35.40 -21.92
CA ILE A 534 -11.45 -35.87 -21.45
C ILE A 534 -12.26 -36.35 -22.67
N PHE A 535 -12.77 -37.57 -22.62
CA PHE A 535 -13.71 -38.09 -23.57
C PHE A 535 -15.06 -38.29 -22.87
N THR A 536 -16.03 -37.44 -23.20
CA THR A 536 -17.40 -37.49 -22.64
C THR A 536 -18.32 -38.45 -23.40
N GLU A 537 -17.94 -38.77 -24.64
CA GLU A 537 -18.63 -39.67 -25.55
C GLU A 537 -17.63 -40.63 -26.24
N GLY A 538 -18.11 -41.46 -27.14
CA GLY A 538 -17.29 -42.43 -27.84
C GLY A 538 -16.08 -41.84 -28.58
N TYR A 539 -14.96 -42.52 -28.56
CA TYR A 539 -13.69 -42.13 -29.17
C TYR A 539 -13.07 -43.33 -29.90
N HIS A 540 -12.22 -43.04 -30.89
CA HIS A 540 -11.52 -44.08 -31.66
C HIS A 540 -10.14 -44.38 -31.03
N LEU A 541 -9.57 -45.52 -31.40
CA LEU A 541 -8.25 -45.95 -30.93
C LEU A 541 -7.15 -44.91 -31.19
N GLU A 542 -7.22 -44.21 -32.32
CA GLU A 542 -6.25 -43.18 -32.68
C GLU A 542 -6.31 -42.00 -31.72
N ASP A 543 -7.52 -41.50 -31.37
CA ASP A 543 -7.74 -40.42 -30.43
C ASP A 543 -7.26 -40.83 -29.04
N TYR A 544 -7.58 -42.04 -28.61
CA TYR A 544 -7.13 -42.59 -27.33
C TYR A 544 -5.60 -42.70 -27.26
N ARG A 545 -4.95 -43.18 -28.32
CA ARG A 545 -3.48 -43.24 -28.41
C ARG A 545 -2.88 -41.83 -28.29
N ARG A 546 -3.42 -40.90 -29.06
CA ARG A 546 -2.93 -39.53 -29.05
C ARG A 546 -3.09 -38.86 -27.67
N ALA A 547 -4.19 -39.10 -26.98
CA ALA A 547 -4.41 -38.64 -25.62
C ALA A 547 -3.41 -39.24 -24.61
N CYS A 548 -3.07 -40.52 -24.76
CA CYS A 548 -2.02 -41.17 -23.97
C CYS A 548 -0.65 -40.49 -24.24
N GLU A 549 -0.30 -40.27 -25.52
CA GLU A 549 0.94 -39.62 -25.92
C GLU A 549 1.07 -38.21 -25.26
N ILE A 550 0.04 -37.42 -25.36
CA ILE A 550 -0.02 -36.08 -24.73
C ILE A 550 0.22 -36.17 -23.21
N ALA A 551 -0.41 -37.12 -22.54
CA ALA A 551 -0.23 -37.28 -21.10
C ALA A 551 1.20 -37.75 -20.74
N PHE A 552 1.81 -38.65 -21.54
CA PHE A 552 3.19 -39.12 -21.37
C PHE A 552 4.25 -38.03 -21.68
N GLU A 553 3.94 -37.01 -22.48
CA GLU A 553 4.83 -35.88 -22.70
C GLU A 553 5.10 -35.11 -21.38
N HIS A 554 4.21 -35.23 -20.40
CA HIS A 554 4.25 -34.45 -19.15
C HIS A 554 4.59 -35.26 -17.89
N ASP A 555 4.45 -36.59 -17.91
CA ASP A 555 4.80 -37.46 -16.78
C ASP A 555 5.15 -38.88 -17.27
N ARG A 556 5.97 -39.59 -16.50
CA ARG A 556 6.31 -41.00 -16.75
C ARG A 556 5.15 -41.94 -16.50
N THR A 557 4.18 -41.53 -15.69
CA THR A 557 3.01 -42.32 -15.31
C THR A 557 1.76 -41.55 -15.69
N ILE A 558 0.86 -42.20 -16.39
CA ILE A 558 -0.47 -41.61 -16.68
C ILE A 558 -1.57 -42.36 -15.94
N LEU A 559 -2.70 -41.71 -15.72
CA LEU A 559 -3.93 -42.30 -15.19
C LEU A 559 -4.99 -42.28 -16.27
N ILE A 560 -5.72 -43.40 -16.40
CA ILE A 560 -6.91 -43.53 -17.22
C ILE A 560 -8.06 -43.89 -16.28
N GLU A 561 -9.04 -43.00 -16.18
CA GLU A 561 -10.11 -43.08 -15.19
C GLU A 561 -11.47 -42.86 -15.84
N GLU A 562 -12.52 -43.40 -15.21
CA GLU A 562 -13.91 -43.06 -15.58
C GLU A 562 -14.13 -41.57 -15.50
N PHE A 563 -14.81 -41.00 -16.48
CA PHE A 563 -15.31 -39.64 -16.41
C PHE A 563 -16.57 -39.60 -15.52
N ILE A 564 -16.55 -38.74 -14.50
CA ILE A 564 -17.70 -38.51 -13.61
C ILE A 564 -18.47 -37.30 -14.10
N GLN A 565 -19.67 -37.55 -14.62
CA GLN A 565 -20.57 -36.50 -15.02
C GLN A 565 -21.22 -35.86 -13.80
N GLY A 566 -21.28 -34.51 -13.74
CA GLY A 566 -21.91 -33.76 -12.63
C GLY A 566 -21.46 -32.32 -12.56
N GLU A 567 -21.90 -31.66 -11.53
CA GLU A 567 -21.45 -30.30 -11.20
C GLU A 567 -20.17 -30.38 -10.35
N GLU A 568 -19.22 -29.49 -10.64
CA GLU A 568 -17.95 -29.42 -9.90
C GLU A 568 -18.05 -28.41 -8.75
N TYR A 569 -17.68 -28.85 -7.55
CA TYR A 569 -17.61 -28.01 -6.37
C TYR A 569 -16.23 -28.11 -5.73
N ARG A 570 -15.70 -26.95 -5.29
CA ARG A 570 -14.48 -26.85 -4.47
C ARG A 570 -14.88 -26.54 -3.03
N PHE A 571 -14.47 -27.41 -2.11
CA PHE A 571 -14.60 -27.19 -0.67
C PHE A 571 -13.29 -26.61 -0.12
N LEU A 572 -13.36 -25.48 0.58
CA LEU A 572 -12.29 -24.95 1.40
C LEU A 572 -12.49 -25.43 2.83
N ILE A 573 -11.53 -26.20 3.33
CA ILE A 573 -11.55 -26.75 4.67
C ILE A 573 -10.44 -26.11 5.48
N LEU A 574 -10.78 -25.57 6.66
CA LEU A 574 -9.83 -24.99 7.62
C LEU A 574 -10.01 -25.73 8.95
N GLY A 575 -8.99 -26.46 9.39
CA GLY A 575 -9.13 -27.39 10.51
C GLY A 575 -10.19 -28.44 10.21
N ASP A 576 -11.20 -28.54 11.04
CA ASP A 576 -12.29 -29.52 10.92
C ASP A 576 -13.58 -28.93 10.31
N GLU A 577 -13.54 -27.69 9.83
CA GLU A 577 -14.71 -26.96 9.35
C GLU A 577 -14.63 -26.65 7.85
N VAL A 578 -15.78 -26.72 7.17
CA VAL A 578 -15.92 -26.24 5.79
C VAL A 578 -16.10 -24.72 5.82
N ALA A 579 -15.03 -23.99 5.53
CA ALA A 579 -15.05 -22.52 5.53
C ALA A 579 -15.75 -21.92 4.29
N GLY A 580 -15.83 -22.69 3.19
CA GLY A 580 -16.50 -22.22 1.97
C GLY A 580 -16.71 -23.33 0.96
N VAL A 581 -17.73 -23.16 0.11
CA VAL A 581 -18.01 -24.04 -1.03
C VAL A 581 -18.18 -23.19 -2.29
N LEU A 582 -17.41 -23.49 -3.31
CA LEU A 582 -17.44 -22.78 -4.59
C LEU A 582 -17.90 -23.73 -5.69
N ARG A 583 -19.00 -23.40 -6.40
CA ARG A 583 -19.35 -24.08 -7.64
C ARG A 583 -18.43 -23.59 -8.75
N ARG A 584 -17.80 -24.52 -9.44
CA ARG A 584 -16.90 -24.25 -10.56
C ARG A 584 -17.63 -24.49 -11.88
N VAL A 585 -17.70 -23.45 -12.71
CA VAL A 585 -18.32 -23.50 -14.03
C VAL A 585 -17.24 -23.32 -15.08
N PRO A 586 -17.13 -24.25 -16.05
CA PRO A 586 -16.15 -24.12 -17.14
C PRO A 586 -16.36 -22.83 -17.95
N ALA A 587 -15.28 -22.34 -18.57
CA ALA A 587 -15.32 -21.17 -19.43
C ALA A 587 -16.40 -21.34 -20.52
N ASN A 588 -17.26 -20.33 -20.65
CA ASN A 588 -18.36 -20.32 -21.62
C ASN A 588 -18.67 -18.92 -22.09
N VAL A 589 -19.43 -18.81 -23.16
CA VAL A 589 -20.05 -17.58 -23.63
C VAL A 589 -21.56 -17.79 -23.82
N MET A 590 -22.33 -16.71 -23.70
CA MET A 590 -23.77 -16.74 -23.97
C MET A 590 -24.04 -16.05 -25.31
N GLY A 591 -24.68 -16.75 -26.21
CA GLY A 591 -25.06 -16.23 -27.52
C GLY A 591 -26.04 -15.04 -27.41
N ASP A 592 -25.88 -14.07 -28.30
CA ASP A 592 -26.77 -12.93 -28.48
C ASP A 592 -27.52 -12.99 -29.84
N GLY A 593 -27.33 -14.07 -30.61
CA GLY A 593 -27.90 -14.27 -31.92
C GLY A 593 -27.32 -13.38 -33.02
N ARG A 594 -26.20 -12.69 -32.77
CA ARG A 594 -25.58 -11.72 -33.67
C ARG A 594 -24.07 -11.81 -33.73
N SER A 595 -23.42 -11.91 -32.56
CA SER A 595 -21.98 -11.92 -32.43
C SER A 595 -21.44 -13.35 -32.58
N THR A 596 -20.26 -13.46 -33.17
CA THR A 596 -19.50 -14.72 -33.23
C THR A 596 -19.00 -15.11 -31.83
N ILE A 597 -18.66 -16.40 -31.63
CA ILE A 597 -18.05 -16.88 -30.40
C ILE A 597 -16.77 -16.09 -30.07
N ALA A 598 -15.95 -15.78 -31.08
CA ALA A 598 -14.73 -14.96 -30.87
C ALA A 598 -15.04 -13.56 -30.32
N GLU A 599 -16.03 -12.87 -30.89
CA GLU A 599 -16.45 -11.54 -30.41
C GLU A 599 -17.04 -11.59 -29.00
N LEU A 600 -17.81 -12.64 -28.69
CA LEU A 600 -18.34 -12.85 -27.33
C LEU A 600 -17.25 -13.11 -26.31
N ILE A 601 -16.20 -13.87 -26.65
CA ILE A 601 -15.01 -14.08 -25.81
C ILE A 601 -14.29 -12.76 -25.58
N GLN A 602 -14.06 -11.99 -26.66
CA GLN A 602 -13.36 -10.71 -26.56
C GLN A 602 -14.12 -9.75 -25.63
N ARG A 603 -15.41 -9.59 -25.80
CA ARG A 603 -16.28 -8.77 -24.94
C ARG A 603 -16.25 -9.25 -23.47
N LYS A 604 -16.30 -10.57 -23.23
CA LYS A 604 -16.23 -11.13 -21.89
C LYS A 604 -14.87 -10.92 -21.22
N ASN A 605 -13.79 -10.87 -22.02
CA ASN A 605 -12.43 -10.59 -21.55
C ASN A 605 -12.15 -9.10 -21.28
N GLU A 606 -13.08 -8.19 -21.64
CA GLU A 606 -13.02 -6.76 -21.29
C GLU A 606 -13.38 -6.52 -19.80
N ASP A 607 -13.99 -7.50 -19.13
CA ASP A 607 -14.26 -7.42 -17.69
C ASP A 607 -12.95 -7.15 -16.93
N PRO A 608 -12.86 -6.05 -16.16
CA PRO A 608 -11.66 -5.69 -15.40
C PRO A 608 -11.25 -6.74 -14.34
N LEU A 609 -12.17 -7.63 -13.95
CA LEU A 609 -11.87 -8.75 -13.06
C LEU A 609 -11.15 -9.91 -13.76
N ARG A 610 -10.97 -9.84 -15.10
CA ARG A 610 -10.26 -10.87 -15.87
C ARG A 610 -8.83 -10.45 -16.19
N GLY A 611 -7.89 -11.31 -15.88
CA GLY A 611 -6.45 -11.12 -16.12
C GLY A 611 -5.76 -12.39 -16.58
N LYS A 612 -4.45 -12.44 -16.39
CA LYS A 612 -3.59 -13.60 -16.68
C LYS A 612 -2.72 -13.94 -15.48
N GLY A 613 -2.42 -15.23 -15.30
CA GLY A 613 -1.46 -15.71 -14.31
C GLY A 613 -1.97 -15.70 -12.88
N TYR A 614 -3.28 -15.89 -12.68
CA TYR A 614 -3.94 -15.97 -11.37
C TYR A 614 -3.78 -14.70 -10.49
N ARG A 615 -3.60 -13.55 -11.14
CA ARG A 615 -3.39 -12.24 -10.49
C ARG A 615 -4.68 -11.44 -10.32
N THR A 616 -5.76 -11.91 -10.91
CA THR A 616 -7.11 -11.34 -10.87
C THR A 616 -8.12 -12.39 -10.49
N PRO A 617 -9.33 -12.02 -10.02
CA PRO A 617 -10.38 -12.97 -9.64
C PRO A 617 -10.73 -14.00 -10.70
N LEU A 618 -10.66 -13.62 -11.97
CA LEU A 618 -10.98 -14.47 -13.12
C LEU A 618 -9.84 -14.43 -14.12
N GLU A 619 -9.58 -15.59 -14.76
CA GLU A 619 -8.65 -15.67 -15.87
C GLU A 619 -9.31 -15.29 -17.20
N LYS A 620 -8.53 -14.73 -18.13
CA LYS A 620 -8.99 -14.47 -19.50
C LYS A 620 -9.21 -15.77 -20.25
N ILE A 621 -10.36 -15.87 -20.92
CA ILE A 621 -10.69 -16.98 -21.80
C ILE A 621 -9.74 -16.93 -23.00
N GLN A 622 -9.05 -18.03 -23.25
CA GLN A 622 -8.13 -18.18 -24.37
C GLN A 622 -8.91 -18.57 -25.66
N MET A 623 -8.31 -18.28 -26.81
CA MET A 623 -8.76 -18.79 -28.10
C MET A 623 -7.62 -19.67 -28.67
N GLY A 624 -7.32 -20.76 -27.98
CA GLY A 624 -6.26 -21.69 -28.31
C GLY A 624 -6.77 -23.00 -28.90
N GLU A 625 -5.86 -23.92 -29.17
CA GLU A 625 -6.15 -25.24 -29.76
C GLU A 625 -7.17 -26.05 -28.97
N ALA A 626 -7.11 -25.99 -27.63
CA ALA A 626 -8.03 -26.74 -26.76
C ALA A 626 -9.47 -26.22 -26.87
N GLU A 627 -9.68 -24.90 -26.94
CA GLU A 627 -10.99 -24.31 -27.15
C GLU A 627 -11.49 -24.60 -28.58
N GLU A 628 -10.60 -24.54 -29.56
CA GLU A 628 -10.94 -24.86 -30.95
C GLU A 628 -11.37 -26.33 -31.11
N MET A 629 -10.64 -27.28 -30.53
CA MET A 629 -10.99 -28.70 -30.52
C MET A 629 -12.37 -28.94 -29.90
N LEU A 630 -12.65 -28.34 -28.74
CA LEU A 630 -13.95 -28.49 -28.10
C LEU A 630 -15.09 -27.90 -28.92
N LEU A 631 -14.87 -26.75 -29.56
CA LEU A 631 -15.85 -26.18 -30.49
C LEU A 631 -16.09 -27.08 -31.69
N HIS A 632 -15.03 -27.68 -32.27
CA HIS A 632 -15.16 -28.64 -33.38
C HIS A 632 -15.96 -29.90 -33.01
N GLN A 633 -15.76 -30.41 -31.80
CA GLN A 633 -16.57 -31.54 -31.28
C GLN A 633 -18.05 -31.19 -31.18
N GLN A 634 -18.35 -29.90 -30.88
CA GLN A 634 -19.71 -29.37 -30.84
C GLN A 634 -20.24 -28.99 -32.24
N GLY A 635 -19.50 -29.26 -33.32
CA GLY A 635 -19.84 -28.88 -34.69
C GLY A 635 -19.76 -27.35 -34.93
N ARG A 636 -18.89 -26.65 -34.22
CA ARG A 636 -18.75 -25.19 -34.20
C ARG A 636 -17.31 -24.74 -34.46
N SER A 637 -17.17 -23.42 -34.63
CA SER A 637 -15.86 -22.76 -34.71
C SER A 637 -15.97 -21.38 -34.03
N PHE A 638 -14.86 -20.69 -33.85
CA PHE A 638 -14.86 -19.34 -33.31
C PHE A 638 -15.68 -18.34 -34.14
N SER A 639 -15.92 -18.60 -35.42
CA SER A 639 -16.77 -17.79 -36.30
C SER A 639 -18.27 -18.15 -36.22
N THR A 640 -18.66 -19.18 -35.52
CA THR A 640 -20.07 -19.54 -35.30
C THR A 640 -20.80 -18.47 -34.50
N VAL A 641 -22.04 -18.12 -34.93
CA VAL A 641 -22.94 -17.24 -34.18
C VAL A 641 -23.93 -18.10 -33.39
N PRO A 642 -23.82 -18.18 -32.06
CA PRO A 642 -24.76 -18.97 -31.26
C PRO A 642 -26.13 -18.26 -31.14
N ALA A 643 -27.20 -19.04 -30.97
CA ALA A 643 -28.54 -18.49 -30.79
C ALA A 643 -28.61 -17.62 -29.52
N ASN A 644 -29.59 -16.71 -29.49
CA ASN A 644 -29.79 -15.85 -28.32
C ASN A 644 -30.13 -16.68 -27.07
N GLY A 645 -29.35 -16.49 -25.98
CA GLY A 645 -29.50 -17.22 -24.72
C GLY A 645 -28.82 -18.61 -24.72
N GLU A 646 -28.20 -19.02 -25.82
CA GLU A 646 -27.48 -20.28 -25.93
C GLU A 646 -26.14 -20.18 -25.21
N VAL A 647 -25.87 -21.16 -24.31
CA VAL A 647 -24.57 -21.24 -23.61
C VAL A 647 -23.64 -22.15 -24.40
N VAL A 648 -22.47 -21.63 -24.82
CA VAL A 648 -21.43 -22.38 -25.51
C VAL A 648 -20.26 -22.55 -24.58
N TYR A 649 -19.96 -23.79 -24.17
CA TYR A 649 -18.81 -24.09 -23.36
C TYR A 649 -17.52 -24.13 -24.20
N LEU A 650 -16.44 -23.56 -23.65
CA LEU A 650 -15.14 -23.41 -24.28
C LEU A 650 -14.08 -24.29 -23.65
N ARG A 651 -14.38 -24.85 -22.49
CA ARG A 651 -13.55 -25.82 -21.78
C ARG A 651 -14.44 -26.87 -21.13
N GLU A 652 -13.91 -28.09 -20.99
CA GLU A 652 -14.56 -29.16 -20.24
C GLU A 652 -14.24 -29.06 -18.73
N ASN A 653 -13.07 -28.57 -18.41
CA ASN A 653 -12.64 -28.37 -17.03
C ASN A 653 -12.83 -26.90 -16.60
N SER A 654 -12.92 -26.67 -15.29
CA SER A 654 -13.17 -25.36 -14.72
C SER A 654 -11.88 -24.63 -14.29
N ASN A 655 -10.74 -24.89 -14.92
CA ASN A 655 -9.47 -24.22 -14.59
C ASN A 655 -9.50 -22.74 -15.04
N ILE A 656 -10.22 -22.45 -16.13
CA ILE A 656 -10.61 -21.08 -16.47
C ILE A 656 -12.10 -20.99 -16.15
N SER A 657 -12.45 -20.19 -15.16
CA SER A 657 -13.83 -20.04 -14.71
C SER A 657 -14.56 -18.93 -15.44
N THR A 658 -15.84 -19.03 -15.41
CA THR A 658 -16.72 -18.02 -15.97
C THR A 658 -17.21 -17.07 -14.88
#